data_961e54b197d53817e12b286d90eb8eca
#
_entry.id   961e54b197d53817e12b286d90eb8eca
#
_cell.length_a   1.000
_cell.length_b   1.000
_cell.length_c   1.000
_cell.angle_alpha   90.00
_cell.angle_beta   90.00
_cell.angle_gamma   90.00
#
_symmetry.space_group_name_H-M   'P 1'
#
loop_
_entity.id
_entity.type
_entity.pdbx_description
1 polymer ?
#
loop_
_entity_poly.entity_id
_entity_poly.type
_entity_poly.pdbx_seq_one_letter_code
_entity_poly.pdbx_strand_id
1 'polypeptide(L)'
;MASKSKLSRTRNIGVVAHIDAGKTTVTERILFYTGKSYKMGEVHDGEAVMDWMPQEQERGITITSAVTTCSWQNHEIHIIDTPGHVDFTMEVERSLRVLDGAVVVFCAVGGVEPQSETVWHQADKYHVPKVAFINKMDRVGADFFSAVRMMSERFNSKPLPIQIPWGREENFNGVVDLIRQKLLTWDPSTLGLSYEFSEIPLDVKPQVERYREEMLEMLAELDDTFAEKYLEGSLLSEKDIMETIRKTTLSLKIVPVMCGSALRNKGVQPILDAVVSYLPSPEDVPPMKGINPLTKAEEIRISSNQEPLAALAFKIMQDEGRKMTYLRIYSGQLKTGQEIYNASKGKKEKIARLLKMHANKRERVLQAFAGEIIAVMGLKETATGDTICDEDHPILLEPIEFYEPVISQAIEAKTPADQEKLSLALDKLMEEDPTIKVKYEDETAQTVISGMGELHLEIIIDRLLREFNTHVNVGKPRVVYRETIQKKVDIERLFEKELGEKKHFGHVRLTLEPWERGNGVEFIRQIDGTVIPEEYFGAIEEGIHEAALSGCLSGYPLVDIRVRLIGGSYREGEASVLAYKIAAGSAFKDGCAKAEPIQLEPIMDVDVITPSEFMGDVIGDIHARRGEIQAVTPKGSISEIRARVPLKALFGYSTDLRSATQGRAVFSMQFFRFDKT
;
A
#
# COMPACT_ATOMS: atom_id res chain seq x y z
N MET A 1 32.65 13.97 20.57
CA MET A 1 31.66 13.42 19.61
C MET A 1 30.33 14.09 19.92
N ALA A 2 29.76 14.86 18.98
CA ALA A 2 28.44 15.44 19.16
C ALA A 2 27.45 14.29 19.39
N SER A 3 26.60 14.41 20.42
CA SER A 3 25.52 13.44 20.65
C SER A 3 24.65 13.41 19.43
N LYS A 4 24.60 12.26 18.71
CA LYS A 4 23.68 12.09 17.59
C LYS A 4 22.27 12.39 18.06
N SER A 5 21.49 13.13 17.26
CA SER A 5 20.12 13.50 17.58
C SER A 5 19.26 12.23 17.76
N LYS A 6 18.12 12.33 18.44
CA LYS A 6 17.18 11.20 18.53
C LYS A 6 16.69 10.81 17.15
N LEU A 7 16.45 11.79 16.27
CA LEU A 7 16.02 11.58 14.87
C LEU A 7 16.98 10.70 14.07
N SER A 8 18.29 10.94 14.16
CA SER A 8 19.30 10.14 13.43
C SER A 8 19.37 8.69 13.90
N ARG A 9 18.80 8.38 15.08
CA ARG A 9 18.71 7.02 15.64
C ARG A 9 17.33 6.39 15.49
N THR A 10 16.41 7.04 14.82
CA THR A 10 15.09 6.49 14.52
C THR A 10 15.12 5.80 13.15
N ARG A 11 14.44 4.67 13.02
CA ARG A 11 14.19 3.96 11.75
C ARG A 11 12.71 3.62 11.65
N ASN A 12 12.06 4.01 10.56
CA ASN A 12 10.69 3.64 10.27
C ASN A 12 10.70 2.71 9.08
N ILE A 13 10.50 1.43 9.34
CA ILE A 13 10.66 0.40 8.32
C ILE A 13 9.40 -0.41 8.13
N GLY A 14 9.16 -0.84 6.89
CA GLY A 14 8.20 -1.87 6.55
C GLY A 14 8.89 -3.22 6.34
N VAL A 15 8.25 -4.28 6.80
CA VAL A 15 8.60 -5.64 6.38
C VAL A 15 7.59 -6.06 5.34
N VAL A 16 8.04 -6.26 4.11
CA VAL A 16 7.21 -6.54 2.94
C VAL A 16 7.66 -7.84 2.27
N ALA A 17 6.70 -8.60 1.77
CA ALA A 17 6.97 -9.90 1.14
C ALA A 17 5.76 -10.37 0.35
N HIS A 18 5.96 -11.34 -0.57
CA HIS A 18 4.86 -12.14 -1.07
C HIS A 18 4.33 -13.12 0.00
N ILE A 19 3.18 -13.71 -0.27
CA ILE A 19 2.57 -14.73 0.58
C ILE A 19 3.57 -15.89 0.77
N ASP A 20 3.66 -16.41 1.97
CA ASP A 20 4.55 -17.53 2.33
C ASP A 20 6.07 -17.28 2.18
N ALA A 21 6.56 -16.06 1.93
CA ALA A 21 8.01 -15.80 1.99
C ALA A 21 8.59 -15.91 3.41
N GLY A 22 7.73 -15.89 4.42
CA GLY A 22 8.09 -15.95 5.84
C GLY A 22 8.23 -14.58 6.49
N LYS A 23 7.48 -13.59 6.01
CA LYS A 23 7.42 -12.23 6.54
C LYS A 23 7.15 -12.21 8.05
N THR A 24 6.02 -12.79 8.47
CA THR A 24 5.62 -12.84 9.89
C THR A 24 6.66 -13.57 10.74
N THR A 25 7.25 -14.68 10.23
CA THR A 25 8.34 -15.37 10.93
C THR A 25 9.57 -14.47 11.14
N VAL A 26 9.97 -13.68 10.12
CA VAL A 26 11.08 -12.72 10.24
C VAL A 26 10.73 -11.66 11.29
N THR A 27 9.54 -11.09 11.25
CA THR A 27 9.09 -10.05 12.19
C THR A 27 9.03 -10.59 13.63
N GLU A 28 8.50 -11.79 13.84
CA GLU A 28 8.48 -12.45 15.16
C GLU A 28 9.90 -12.69 15.72
N ARG A 29 10.86 -13.09 14.87
CA ARG A 29 12.26 -13.24 15.27
C ARG A 29 12.92 -11.90 15.62
N ILE A 30 12.58 -10.83 14.87
CA ILE A 30 13.02 -9.47 15.21
C ILE A 30 12.51 -9.07 16.60
N LEU A 31 11.23 -9.30 16.91
CA LEU A 31 10.66 -9.01 18.22
C LEU A 31 11.31 -9.80 19.35
N PHE A 32 11.60 -11.08 19.11
CA PHE A 32 12.28 -11.92 20.07
C PHE A 32 13.72 -11.44 20.35
N TYR A 33 14.53 -11.20 19.32
CA TYR A 33 15.92 -10.76 19.48
C TYR A 33 16.06 -9.35 20.05
N THR A 34 15.04 -8.52 19.89
CA THR A 34 14.99 -7.17 20.50
C THR A 34 14.36 -7.17 21.91
N GLY A 35 14.01 -8.34 22.45
CA GLY A 35 13.47 -8.51 23.81
C GLY A 35 12.04 -7.99 23.97
N LYS A 36 11.30 -7.80 22.88
CA LYS A 36 9.90 -7.36 22.93
C LYS A 36 8.92 -8.52 23.10
N SER A 37 9.27 -9.72 22.65
CA SER A 37 8.55 -10.96 22.92
C SER A 37 9.42 -11.90 23.79
N TYR A 38 8.78 -12.59 24.73
CA TYR A 38 9.43 -13.62 25.58
C TYR A 38 9.40 -14.99 24.93
N LYS A 39 8.51 -15.22 23.97
CA LYS A 39 8.39 -16.44 23.18
C LYS A 39 8.54 -16.12 21.71
N MET A 40 9.07 -17.06 20.97
CA MET A 40 8.99 -17.05 19.51
C MET A 40 7.58 -17.49 19.12
N GLY A 41 6.77 -16.59 18.59
CA GLY A 41 5.46 -16.94 18.01
C GLY A 41 5.69 -17.75 16.72
N GLU A 42 5.14 -18.96 16.67
CA GLU A 42 5.10 -19.74 15.44
C GLU A 42 3.78 -19.45 14.70
N VAL A 43 3.88 -19.09 13.43
CA VAL A 43 2.71 -18.73 12.59
C VAL A 43 1.75 -19.91 12.46
N HIS A 44 2.30 -21.12 12.31
CA HIS A 44 1.49 -22.34 12.16
C HIS A 44 0.71 -22.74 13.42
N ASP A 45 1.16 -22.28 14.59
CA ASP A 45 0.51 -22.56 15.87
C ASP A 45 -0.46 -21.44 16.28
N GLY A 46 -0.60 -20.37 15.46
CA GLY A 46 -1.45 -19.21 15.76
C GLY A 46 -0.93 -18.35 16.92
N GLU A 47 0.35 -18.47 17.27
CA GLU A 47 0.97 -17.76 18.40
C GLU A 47 1.70 -16.46 17.98
N ALA A 48 1.64 -16.06 16.71
CA ALA A 48 2.30 -14.86 16.21
C ALA A 48 1.70 -13.60 16.85
N VAL A 49 2.55 -12.76 17.42
CA VAL A 49 2.14 -11.56 18.16
C VAL A 49 1.68 -10.44 17.21
N MET A 50 2.22 -10.42 15.99
CA MET A 50 1.87 -9.41 14.99
C MET A 50 0.56 -9.74 14.27
N ASP A 51 0.23 -11.00 14.07
CA ASP A 51 -1.06 -11.45 13.54
C ASP A 51 -2.05 -11.58 14.70
N TRP A 52 -2.59 -10.45 15.14
CA TRP A 52 -3.43 -10.38 16.35
C TRP A 52 -4.91 -10.70 16.12
N MET A 53 -5.38 -10.63 14.86
CA MET A 53 -6.76 -10.96 14.51
C MET A 53 -6.96 -12.49 14.45
N PRO A 54 -8.08 -13.02 14.99
CA PRO A 54 -8.37 -14.44 14.85
C PRO A 54 -8.36 -14.92 13.39
N GLN A 55 -8.79 -14.08 12.45
CA GLN A 55 -8.80 -14.37 11.02
C GLN A 55 -7.39 -14.52 10.43
N GLU A 56 -6.44 -13.72 10.90
CA GLU A 56 -5.02 -13.82 10.53
C GLU A 56 -4.42 -15.15 11.03
N GLN A 57 -4.67 -15.48 12.30
CA GLN A 57 -4.16 -16.69 12.94
C GLN A 57 -4.75 -17.96 12.31
N GLU A 58 -6.06 -17.99 12.06
CA GLU A 58 -6.73 -19.14 11.44
C GLU A 58 -6.30 -19.38 10.00
N ARG A 59 -6.00 -18.32 9.25
CA ARG A 59 -5.64 -18.39 7.81
C ARG A 59 -4.13 -18.39 7.58
N GLY A 60 -3.33 -18.03 8.58
CA GLY A 60 -1.87 -17.92 8.48
C GLY A 60 -1.40 -16.79 7.56
N ILE A 61 -2.22 -15.74 7.38
CA ILE A 61 -1.90 -14.57 6.54
C ILE A 61 -2.12 -13.28 7.31
N THR A 62 -1.27 -12.30 7.13
CA THR A 62 -1.47 -10.94 7.64
C THR A 62 -2.53 -10.23 6.79
N ILE A 63 -3.56 -9.68 7.43
CA ILE A 63 -4.69 -8.97 6.82
C ILE A 63 -4.53 -7.47 7.00
N THR A 64 -4.26 -7.02 8.23
CA THR A 64 -4.08 -5.62 8.55
C THR A 64 -2.64 -5.33 8.94
N SER A 65 -2.13 -4.15 8.56
CA SER A 65 -0.78 -3.74 8.96
C SER A 65 -0.70 -3.59 10.49
N ALA A 66 0.31 -4.18 11.10
CA ALA A 66 0.58 -4.05 12.52
C ALA A 66 1.77 -3.13 12.75
N VAL A 67 1.67 -2.24 13.74
CA VAL A 67 2.73 -1.29 14.10
C VAL A 67 3.35 -1.67 15.43
N THR A 68 4.66 -1.81 15.46
CA THR A 68 5.40 -2.09 16.70
C THR A 68 6.69 -1.29 16.78
N THR A 69 7.20 -1.12 17.99
CA THR A 69 8.46 -0.41 18.22
C THR A 69 9.43 -1.29 19.00
N CYS A 70 10.64 -1.42 18.51
CA CYS A 70 11.73 -2.13 19.17
C CYS A 70 12.99 -1.28 19.22
N SER A 71 14.04 -1.78 19.88
CA SER A 71 15.32 -1.10 19.99
C SER A 71 16.46 -2.04 19.62
N TRP A 72 17.41 -1.55 18.81
CA TRP A 72 18.60 -2.28 18.41
C TRP A 72 19.81 -1.34 18.34
N GLN A 73 20.93 -1.69 18.94
CA GLN A 73 22.16 -0.89 18.94
C GLN A 73 21.94 0.62 19.21
N ASN A 74 21.18 0.96 20.24
CA ASN A 74 20.81 2.33 20.61
C ASN A 74 19.98 3.09 19.54
N HIS A 75 19.37 2.37 18.59
CA HIS A 75 18.40 2.91 17.64
C HIS A 75 16.99 2.46 18.03
N GLU A 76 16.04 3.34 17.80
CA GLU A 76 14.62 3.06 17.92
C GLU A 76 14.09 2.68 16.54
N ILE A 77 13.49 1.50 16.40
CA ILE A 77 12.99 0.98 15.13
C ILE A 77 11.48 0.82 15.26
N HIS A 78 10.74 1.59 14.46
CA HIS A 78 9.32 1.39 14.25
C HIS A 78 9.15 0.45 13.06
N ILE A 79 8.46 -0.64 13.28
CA ILE A 79 8.21 -1.67 12.27
C ILE A 79 6.73 -1.64 11.93
N ILE A 80 6.43 -1.54 10.64
CA ILE A 80 5.09 -1.77 10.11
C ILE A 80 5.13 -3.09 9.36
N ASP A 81 4.44 -4.10 9.90
CA ASP A 81 4.24 -5.37 9.22
C ASP A 81 3.08 -5.24 8.26
N THR A 82 3.29 -5.49 6.97
CA THR A 82 2.29 -5.26 5.92
C THR A 82 1.67 -6.56 5.42
N PRO A 83 0.41 -6.57 4.97
CA PRO A 83 -0.16 -7.74 4.31
C PRO A 83 0.63 -8.15 3.06
N GLY A 84 0.60 -9.44 2.73
CA GLY A 84 1.19 -9.97 1.49
C GLY A 84 0.16 -10.28 0.40
N HIS A 85 -1.14 -10.23 0.70
CA HIS A 85 -2.21 -10.59 -0.22
C HIS A 85 -2.69 -9.39 -1.04
N VAL A 86 -2.97 -9.62 -2.32
CA VAL A 86 -3.38 -8.58 -3.29
C VAL A 86 -4.68 -7.85 -2.92
N ASP A 87 -5.63 -8.53 -2.26
CA ASP A 87 -6.87 -7.91 -1.79
C ASP A 87 -6.63 -6.80 -0.75
N PHE A 88 -5.44 -6.80 -0.14
CA PHE A 88 -5.02 -5.82 0.88
C PHE A 88 -3.91 -4.88 0.39
N THR A 89 -3.77 -4.72 -0.93
CA THR A 89 -2.76 -3.84 -1.55
C THR A 89 -2.79 -2.42 -1.00
N MET A 90 -3.97 -1.91 -0.66
CA MET A 90 -4.14 -0.58 -0.06
C MET A 90 -3.52 -0.45 1.34
N GLU A 91 -3.55 -1.53 2.14
CA GLU A 91 -2.84 -1.57 3.43
C GLU A 91 -1.33 -1.45 3.24
N VAL A 92 -0.80 -2.09 2.18
CA VAL A 92 0.62 -1.98 1.80
C VAL A 92 0.94 -0.56 1.36
N GLU A 93 0.14 0.03 0.47
CA GLU A 93 0.40 1.35 -0.11
C GLU A 93 0.36 2.46 0.96
N ARG A 94 -0.65 2.46 1.84
CA ARG A 94 -0.72 3.43 2.94
C ARG A 94 0.41 3.25 3.96
N SER A 95 0.91 2.04 4.14
CA SER A 95 2.08 1.78 4.98
C SER A 95 3.35 2.31 4.33
N LEU A 96 3.58 2.02 3.04
CA LEU A 96 4.75 2.51 2.29
C LEU A 96 4.83 4.03 2.25
N ARG A 97 3.68 4.73 2.24
CA ARG A 97 3.61 6.20 2.25
C ARG A 97 4.25 6.85 3.49
N VAL A 98 4.29 6.12 4.61
CA VAL A 98 4.80 6.63 5.90
C VAL A 98 6.12 6.02 6.33
N LEU A 99 6.66 5.08 5.55
CA LEU A 99 7.93 4.44 5.81
C LEU A 99 9.11 5.25 5.27
N ASP A 100 10.24 5.15 5.95
CA ASP A 100 11.49 5.71 5.49
C ASP A 100 12.33 4.66 4.76
N GLY A 101 12.16 3.36 5.08
CA GLY A 101 12.88 2.26 4.45
C GLY A 101 12.10 0.94 4.51
N ALA A 102 12.53 -0.07 3.76
CA ALA A 102 11.87 -1.37 3.72
C ALA A 102 12.84 -2.54 3.80
N VAL A 103 12.42 -3.61 4.48
CA VAL A 103 13.04 -4.93 4.42
C VAL A 103 12.16 -5.80 3.53
N VAL A 104 12.66 -6.19 2.37
CA VAL A 104 11.94 -7.02 1.40
C VAL A 104 12.37 -8.47 1.57
N VAL A 105 11.44 -9.34 1.92
CA VAL A 105 11.72 -10.76 2.17
C VAL A 105 11.35 -11.59 0.94
N PHE A 106 12.31 -12.32 0.40
CA PHE A 106 12.14 -13.25 -0.71
C PHE A 106 12.29 -14.69 -0.25
N CYS A 107 11.68 -15.62 -0.97
CA CYS A 107 11.86 -17.04 -0.75
C CYS A 107 13.05 -17.55 -1.59
N ALA A 108 14.01 -18.25 -0.98
CA ALA A 108 15.16 -18.82 -1.70
C ALA A 108 14.79 -19.88 -2.75
N VAL A 109 13.59 -20.46 -2.67
CA VAL A 109 13.07 -21.46 -3.62
C VAL A 109 12.30 -20.79 -4.75
N GLY A 110 11.36 -19.88 -4.43
CA GLY A 110 10.52 -19.19 -5.41
C GLY A 110 11.21 -17.97 -6.06
N GLY A 111 12.21 -17.40 -5.39
CA GLY A 111 12.88 -16.18 -5.85
C GLY A 111 11.95 -14.97 -5.88
N VAL A 112 11.91 -14.29 -7.02
CA VAL A 112 11.00 -13.14 -7.25
C VAL A 112 9.68 -13.65 -7.82
N GLU A 113 8.63 -13.51 -7.06
CA GLU A 113 7.25 -13.83 -7.45
C GLU A 113 6.47 -12.57 -7.87
N PRO A 114 5.36 -12.68 -8.64
CA PRO A 114 4.62 -11.52 -9.14
C PRO A 114 4.17 -10.55 -8.04
N GLN A 115 3.75 -11.07 -6.88
CA GLN A 115 3.38 -10.22 -5.73
C GLN A 115 4.59 -9.43 -5.18
N SER A 116 5.81 -10.02 -5.25
CA SER A 116 7.02 -9.30 -4.88
C SER A 116 7.30 -8.13 -5.82
N GLU A 117 7.01 -8.29 -7.13
CA GLU A 117 7.15 -7.22 -8.11
C GLU A 117 6.17 -6.07 -7.81
N THR A 118 4.92 -6.38 -7.52
CA THR A 118 3.91 -5.36 -7.17
C THR A 118 4.35 -4.51 -5.97
N VAL A 119 4.73 -5.16 -4.88
CA VAL A 119 5.18 -4.45 -3.66
C VAL A 119 6.48 -3.68 -3.90
N TRP A 120 7.38 -4.23 -4.72
CA TRP A 120 8.62 -3.56 -5.08
C TRP A 120 8.36 -2.28 -5.86
N HIS A 121 7.49 -2.31 -6.89
CA HIS A 121 7.13 -1.14 -7.68
C HIS A 121 6.38 -0.09 -6.84
N GLN A 122 5.54 -0.51 -5.90
CA GLN A 122 4.93 0.41 -4.94
C GLN A 122 5.98 1.11 -4.07
N ALA A 123 6.98 0.38 -3.57
CA ALA A 123 8.08 0.97 -2.82
C ALA A 123 8.94 1.92 -3.69
N ASP A 124 9.11 1.63 -4.99
CA ASP A 124 9.77 2.53 -5.94
C ASP A 124 8.96 3.80 -6.20
N LYS A 125 7.64 3.70 -6.31
CA LYS A 125 6.72 4.86 -6.44
C LYS A 125 6.95 5.88 -5.31
N TYR A 126 7.15 5.40 -4.09
CA TYR A 126 7.41 6.25 -2.92
C TYR A 126 8.89 6.49 -2.62
N HIS A 127 9.79 6.09 -3.53
CA HIS A 127 11.25 6.26 -3.38
C HIS A 127 11.80 5.70 -2.07
N VAL A 128 11.27 4.57 -1.61
CA VAL A 128 11.65 3.91 -0.35
C VAL A 128 12.92 3.08 -0.57
N PRO A 129 14.04 3.40 0.10
CA PRO A 129 15.25 2.56 0.09
C PRO A 129 14.98 1.18 0.70
N LYS A 130 15.62 0.15 0.13
CA LYS A 130 15.34 -1.24 0.44
C LYS A 130 16.58 -2.01 0.87
N VAL A 131 16.37 -3.00 1.72
CA VAL A 131 17.31 -4.09 2.00
C VAL A 131 16.58 -5.39 1.70
N ALA A 132 17.19 -6.30 0.98
CA ALA A 132 16.60 -7.58 0.62
C ALA A 132 17.11 -8.71 1.53
N PHE A 133 16.19 -9.58 1.95
CA PHE A 133 16.51 -10.77 2.71
C PHE A 133 15.97 -12.01 2.01
N ILE A 134 16.88 -12.88 1.55
CA ILE A 134 16.55 -14.15 0.94
C ILE A 134 16.41 -15.19 2.05
N ASN A 135 15.16 -15.50 2.39
CA ASN A 135 14.75 -16.38 3.47
C ASN A 135 14.56 -17.83 3.00
N LYS A 136 14.41 -18.74 3.94
CA LYS A 136 14.17 -20.19 3.72
C LYS A 136 15.32 -20.90 3.03
N MET A 137 16.57 -20.50 3.34
CA MET A 137 17.77 -21.14 2.82
C MET A 137 17.91 -22.63 3.23
N ASP A 138 17.13 -23.07 4.23
CA ASP A 138 17.05 -24.43 4.74
C ASP A 138 16.11 -25.35 3.93
N ARG A 139 15.34 -24.83 2.98
CA ARG A 139 14.39 -25.61 2.18
C ARG A 139 15.09 -26.29 1.00
N VAL A 140 14.57 -27.46 0.62
CA VAL A 140 14.98 -28.17 -0.61
C VAL A 140 14.70 -27.29 -1.82
N GLY A 141 15.69 -27.16 -2.71
CA GLY A 141 15.64 -26.28 -3.87
C GLY A 141 16.02 -24.83 -3.61
N ALA A 142 16.49 -24.49 -2.40
CA ALA A 142 16.94 -23.13 -2.08
C ALA A 142 18.19 -22.73 -2.87
N ASP A 143 18.11 -21.63 -3.61
CA ASP A 143 19.22 -21.08 -4.41
C ASP A 143 19.29 -19.55 -4.26
N PHE A 144 20.24 -19.10 -3.44
CA PHE A 144 20.50 -17.69 -3.20
C PHE A 144 20.89 -16.94 -4.48
N PHE A 145 21.79 -17.51 -5.27
CA PHE A 145 22.35 -16.83 -6.44
C PHE A 145 21.32 -16.72 -7.58
N SER A 146 20.44 -17.72 -7.69
CA SER A 146 19.30 -17.66 -8.60
C SER A 146 18.32 -16.55 -8.22
N ALA A 147 18.00 -16.42 -6.93
CA ALA A 147 17.12 -15.36 -6.45
C ALA A 147 17.72 -13.96 -6.69
N VAL A 148 19.01 -13.75 -6.43
CA VAL A 148 19.74 -12.49 -6.73
C VAL A 148 19.69 -12.16 -8.23
N ARG A 149 19.92 -13.16 -9.08
CA ARG A 149 19.86 -12.99 -10.54
C ARG A 149 18.45 -12.57 -10.99
N MET A 150 17.41 -13.25 -10.48
CA MET A 150 16.01 -12.87 -10.75
C MET A 150 15.71 -11.42 -10.32
N MET A 151 16.26 -10.94 -9.20
CA MET A 151 16.14 -9.55 -8.80
C MET A 151 16.76 -8.61 -9.83
N SER A 152 17.96 -8.90 -10.35
CA SER A 152 18.61 -8.09 -11.39
C SER A 152 17.83 -8.06 -12.69
N GLU A 153 17.20 -9.18 -13.07
CA GLU A 153 16.44 -9.31 -14.31
C GLU A 153 15.07 -8.65 -14.29
N ARG A 154 14.43 -8.60 -13.09
CA ARG A 154 13.05 -8.14 -12.96
C ARG A 154 12.91 -6.73 -12.39
N PHE A 155 13.89 -6.29 -11.60
CA PHE A 155 13.86 -4.97 -10.99
C PHE A 155 14.87 -4.06 -11.66
N ASN A 156 14.50 -2.82 -11.87
CA ASN A 156 15.43 -1.81 -12.38
C ASN A 156 16.39 -1.31 -11.30
N SER A 157 16.98 -2.25 -10.53
CA SER A 157 17.89 -1.97 -9.42
C SER A 157 19.04 -2.96 -9.42
N LYS A 158 20.20 -2.54 -8.87
CA LYS A 158 21.38 -3.41 -8.74
C LYS A 158 21.36 -4.10 -7.37
N PRO A 159 21.00 -5.40 -7.26
CA PRO A 159 21.16 -6.14 -6.01
C PRO A 159 22.64 -6.31 -5.71
N LEU A 160 23.04 -5.95 -4.47
CA LEU A 160 24.40 -6.06 -3.99
C LEU A 160 24.47 -7.12 -2.87
N PRO A 161 24.91 -8.35 -3.14
CA PRO A 161 25.18 -9.33 -2.09
C PRO A 161 26.23 -8.79 -1.12
N ILE A 162 25.86 -8.60 0.14
CA ILE A 162 26.77 -8.24 1.23
C ILE A 162 27.10 -9.45 2.11
N GLN A 163 26.36 -10.53 1.91
CA GLN A 163 26.54 -11.84 2.52
C GLN A 163 26.30 -12.92 1.48
N ILE A 164 26.94 -14.06 1.63
CA ILE A 164 26.67 -15.28 0.86
C ILE A 164 26.39 -16.45 1.81
N PRO A 165 25.57 -17.43 1.42
CA PRO A 165 25.28 -18.57 2.28
C PRO A 165 26.47 -19.51 2.41
N TRP A 166 26.66 -20.06 3.63
CA TRP A 166 27.53 -21.19 3.88
C TRP A 166 26.71 -22.47 4.01
N GLY A 167 26.80 -23.32 3.00
CA GLY A 167 25.91 -24.46 2.83
C GLY A 167 24.57 -24.08 2.19
N ARG A 168 23.74 -25.08 1.93
CA ARG A 168 22.41 -24.94 1.36
C ARG A 168 21.47 -26.03 1.86
N GLU A 169 20.18 -25.79 1.80
CA GLU A 169 19.15 -26.73 2.21
C GLU A 169 19.38 -27.21 3.66
N GLU A 170 19.33 -28.52 3.92
CA GLU A 170 19.57 -29.07 5.25
C GLU A 170 20.97 -28.75 5.81
N ASN A 171 21.94 -28.52 4.90
CA ASN A 171 23.30 -28.14 5.23
C ASN A 171 23.55 -26.64 5.33
N PHE A 172 22.51 -25.82 5.34
CA PHE A 172 22.63 -24.38 5.58
C PHE A 172 23.03 -24.13 7.02
N ASN A 173 24.35 -23.88 7.24
CA ASN A 173 24.93 -23.75 8.56
C ASN A 173 25.23 -22.32 9.00
N GLY A 174 25.37 -21.40 8.06
CA GLY A 174 25.69 -20.01 8.38
C GLY A 174 25.73 -19.11 7.16
N VAL A 175 26.25 -17.92 7.34
CA VAL A 175 26.48 -16.94 6.27
C VAL A 175 27.89 -16.38 6.35
N VAL A 176 28.49 -16.06 5.23
CA VAL A 176 29.76 -15.35 5.16
C VAL A 176 29.49 -13.87 4.91
N ASP A 177 29.95 -13.02 5.81
CA ASP A 177 29.94 -11.57 5.69
C ASP A 177 31.09 -11.14 4.77
N LEU A 178 30.75 -10.58 3.60
CA LEU A 178 31.70 -10.12 2.58
C LEU A 178 32.44 -8.85 3.00
N ILE A 179 31.87 -8.05 3.88
CA ILE A 179 32.47 -6.80 4.36
C ILE A 179 33.55 -7.11 5.37
N ARG A 180 33.20 -7.88 6.42
CA ARG A 180 34.12 -8.28 7.52
C ARG A 180 35.03 -9.45 7.18
N GLN A 181 34.71 -10.18 6.10
CA GLN A 181 35.39 -11.44 5.72
C GLN A 181 35.43 -12.45 6.87
N LYS A 182 34.26 -12.72 7.44
CA LYS A 182 34.08 -13.66 8.55
C LYS A 182 32.89 -14.55 8.29
N LEU A 183 32.96 -15.78 8.79
CA LEU A 183 31.83 -16.70 8.82
C LEU A 183 31.00 -16.43 10.08
N LEU A 184 29.67 -16.28 9.93
CA LEU A 184 28.71 -16.20 11.02
C LEU A 184 28.00 -17.54 11.17
N THR A 185 27.97 -18.07 12.37
CA THR A 185 27.24 -19.29 12.76
C THR A 185 26.41 -19.03 14.00
N TRP A 186 25.27 -19.68 14.09
CA TRP A 186 24.30 -19.53 15.20
C TRP A 186 24.27 -20.79 16.04
N ASP A 187 24.23 -20.64 17.39
CA ASP A 187 24.06 -21.74 18.31
C ASP A 187 22.56 -22.14 18.42
N PRO A 188 22.19 -23.34 17.94
CA PRO A 188 20.80 -23.80 18.04
C PRO A 188 20.30 -23.96 19.48
N SER A 189 21.19 -24.23 20.43
CA SER A 189 20.82 -24.44 21.85
C SER A 189 20.28 -23.15 22.51
N THR A 190 20.70 -22.00 21.99
CA THR A 190 20.28 -20.67 22.46
C THR A 190 19.10 -20.09 21.63
N LEU A 191 18.45 -20.89 20.78
CA LEU A 191 17.46 -20.43 19.84
C LEU A 191 17.99 -19.30 18.92
N GLY A 192 19.29 -19.34 18.60
CA GLY A 192 19.98 -18.35 17.77
C GLY A 192 20.23 -17.00 18.45
N LEU A 193 20.05 -16.87 19.76
CA LEU A 193 20.39 -15.63 20.51
C LEU A 193 21.89 -15.34 20.44
N SER A 194 22.72 -16.38 20.54
CA SER A 194 24.18 -16.28 20.38
C SER A 194 24.59 -16.68 18.98
N TYR A 195 25.48 -15.87 18.41
CA TYR A 195 26.15 -16.16 17.14
C TYR A 195 27.63 -15.78 17.26
N GLU A 196 28.46 -16.47 16.49
CA GLU A 196 29.89 -16.33 16.54
C GLU A 196 30.47 -15.97 15.17
N PHE A 197 31.51 -15.16 15.19
CA PHE A 197 32.36 -14.90 14.04
C PHE A 197 33.58 -15.85 14.06
N SER A 198 33.76 -16.56 12.97
CA SER A 198 34.90 -17.46 12.77
C SER A 198 35.62 -17.19 11.46
N GLU A 199 36.77 -17.82 11.28
CA GLU A 199 37.51 -17.74 10.01
C GLU A 199 36.75 -18.46 8.90
N ILE A 200 36.90 -17.94 7.67
CA ILE A 200 36.29 -18.53 6.50
C ILE A 200 36.93 -19.87 6.17
N PRO A 201 36.15 -20.95 6.02
CA PRO A 201 36.66 -22.24 5.61
C PRO A 201 37.39 -22.18 4.25
N LEU A 202 38.48 -22.95 4.12
CA LEU A 202 39.36 -22.90 2.92
C LEU A 202 38.64 -23.31 1.64
N ASP A 203 37.64 -24.20 1.72
CA ASP A 203 36.85 -24.68 0.59
C ASP A 203 35.93 -23.62 -0.02
N VAL A 204 35.45 -22.67 0.76
CA VAL A 204 34.55 -21.55 0.26
C VAL A 204 35.31 -20.25 0.03
N LYS A 205 36.57 -20.16 0.45
CA LYS A 205 37.37 -18.95 0.35
C LYS A 205 37.48 -18.38 -1.08
N PRO A 206 37.71 -19.17 -2.14
CA PRO A 206 37.75 -18.64 -3.51
C PRO A 206 36.42 -18.02 -3.96
N GLN A 207 35.30 -18.60 -3.53
CA GLN A 207 33.97 -18.04 -3.83
C GLN A 207 33.75 -16.72 -3.09
N VAL A 208 34.20 -16.64 -1.82
CA VAL A 208 34.08 -15.40 -1.02
C VAL A 208 34.91 -14.28 -1.64
N GLU A 209 36.17 -14.58 -2.02
CA GLU A 209 37.04 -13.60 -2.68
C GLU A 209 36.41 -13.05 -3.96
N ARG A 210 35.85 -13.91 -4.80
CA ARG A 210 35.17 -13.52 -6.03
C ARG A 210 33.98 -12.59 -5.74
N TYR A 211 33.05 -12.98 -4.87
CA TYR A 211 31.87 -12.15 -4.60
C TYR A 211 32.20 -10.86 -3.86
N ARG A 212 33.27 -10.86 -3.06
CA ARG A 212 33.80 -9.64 -2.47
C ARG A 212 34.34 -8.68 -3.54
N GLU A 213 35.10 -9.18 -4.50
CA GLU A 213 35.61 -8.38 -5.61
C GLU A 213 34.48 -7.78 -6.43
N GLU A 214 33.49 -8.61 -6.83
CA GLU A 214 32.28 -8.15 -7.53
C GLU A 214 31.53 -7.06 -6.73
N MET A 215 31.45 -7.17 -5.42
CA MET A 215 30.86 -6.16 -4.52
C MET A 215 31.64 -4.85 -4.54
N LEU A 216 32.98 -4.91 -4.43
CA LEU A 216 33.82 -3.71 -4.42
C LEU A 216 33.85 -3.01 -5.77
N GLU A 217 33.88 -3.76 -6.87
CA GLU A 217 33.79 -3.22 -8.25
C GLU A 217 32.46 -2.49 -8.45
N MET A 218 31.34 -3.08 -8.05
CA MET A 218 30.03 -2.46 -8.14
C MET A 218 29.93 -1.15 -7.34
N LEU A 219 30.55 -1.10 -6.15
CA LEU A 219 30.59 0.11 -5.33
C LEU A 219 31.48 1.18 -5.97
N ALA A 220 32.60 0.81 -6.57
CA ALA A 220 33.51 1.69 -7.29
C ALA A 220 32.84 2.30 -8.56
N GLU A 221 32.01 1.53 -9.26
CA GLU A 221 31.21 2.05 -10.39
C GLU A 221 30.20 3.16 -9.98
N LEU A 222 29.77 3.19 -8.74
CA LEU A 222 28.66 4.02 -8.27
C LEU A 222 29.07 5.22 -7.40
N ASP A 223 30.32 5.24 -6.91
CA ASP A 223 30.85 6.29 -6.05
C ASP A 223 32.29 6.63 -6.42
N ASP A 224 32.51 7.82 -6.96
CA ASP A 224 33.81 8.29 -7.46
C ASP A 224 34.89 8.30 -6.35
N THR A 225 34.53 8.71 -5.12
CA THR A 225 35.48 8.76 -3.99
C THR A 225 35.92 7.35 -3.58
N PHE A 226 35.02 6.38 -3.66
CA PHE A 226 35.33 4.98 -3.41
C PHE A 226 36.16 4.39 -4.55
N ALA A 227 35.85 4.76 -5.81
CA ALA A 227 36.60 4.35 -7.00
C ALA A 227 38.08 4.80 -6.94
N GLU A 228 38.33 6.05 -6.55
CA GLU A 228 39.70 6.56 -6.38
C GLU A 228 40.50 5.70 -5.41
N LYS A 229 39.97 5.44 -4.21
CA LYS A 229 40.62 4.58 -3.20
C LYS A 229 40.84 3.14 -3.69
N TYR A 230 39.86 2.59 -4.40
CA TYR A 230 39.92 1.23 -4.93
C TYR A 230 41.00 1.09 -6.01
N LEU A 231 41.05 2.03 -6.98
CA LEU A 231 42.03 2.02 -8.08
C LEU A 231 43.48 2.31 -7.63
N GLU A 232 43.64 3.13 -6.59
CA GLU A 232 44.94 3.38 -5.98
C GLU A 232 45.50 2.16 -5.18
N GLY A 233 44.70 1.11 -5.04
CA GLY A 233 45.08 -0.06 -4.22
C GLY A 233 45.16 0.26 -2.72
N SER A 234 44.51 1.34 -2.28
CA SER A 234 44.44 1.74 -0.88
C SER A 234 43.67 0.71 -0.06
N LEU A 235 44.10 0.50 1.19
CA LEU A 235 43.43 -0.43 2.08
C LEU A 235 42.03 0.09 2.42
N LEU A 236 40.98 -0.52 1.82
CA LEU A 236 39.58 -0.17 2.08
C LEU A 236 39.19 -0.68 3.47
N SER A 237 38.81 0.24 4.36
CA SER A 237 38.32 -0.13 5.68
C SER A 237 36.86 -0.62 5.62
N GLU A 238 36.42 -1.45 6.58
CA GLU A 238 35.01 -1.82 6.74
C GLU A 238 34.10 -0.60 6.76
N LYS A 239 34.56 0.49 7.39
CA LYS A 239 33.83 1.74 7.48
C LYS A 239 33.62 2.40 6.11
N ASP A 240 34.66 2.47 5.26
CA ASP A 240 34.56 3.02 3.92
C ASP A 240 33.52 2.26 3.09
N ILE A 241 33.56 0.91 3.16
CA ILE A 241 32.61 0.05 2.45
C ILE A 241 31.19 0.28 2.96
N MET A 242 30.97 0.29 4.29
CA MET A 242 29.64 0.48 4.88
C MET A 242 29.05 1.87 4.58
N GLU A 243 29.87 2.93 4.63
CA GLU A 243 29.44 4.29 4.29
C GLU A 243 29.04 4.39 2.82
N THR A 244 29.78 3.76 1.90
CA THR A 244 29.45 3.73 0.47
C THR A 244 28.19 2.92 0.21
N ILE A 245 28.02 1.75 0.82
CA ILE A 245 26.77 0.97 0.73
C ILE A 245 25.59 1.82 1.21
N ARG A 246 25.72 2.50 2.36
CA ARG A 246 24.66 3.38 2.85
C ARG A 246 24.32 4.49 1.84
N LYS A 247 25.32 5.22 1.37
CA LYS A 247 25.14 6.34 0.40
C LYS A 247 24.44 5.87 -0.87
N THR A 248 24.85 4.75 -1.43
CA THR A 248 24.29 4.19 -2.67
C THR A 248 22.92 3.55 -2.46
N THR A 249 22.63 3.00 -1.26
CA THR A 249 21.30 2.53 -0.88
C THR A 249 20.31 3.69 -0.73
N LEU A 250 20.69 4.76 -0.01
CA LEU A 250 19.86 5.95 0.17
C LEU A 250 19.57 6.68 -1.16
N SER A 251 20.47 6.61 -2.12
CA SER A 251 20.27 7.15 -3.47
C SER A 251 19.57 6.18 -4.43
N LEU A 252 19.04 5.07 -3.93
CA LEU A 252 18.28 4.05 -4.68
C LEU A 252 19.09 3.37 -5.82
N LYS A 253 20.40 3.43 -5.79
CA LYS A 253 21.25 2.85 -6.84
C LYS A 253 21.49 1.37 -6.66
N ILE A 254 21.50 0.89 -5.40
CA ILE A 254 21.68 -0.52 -5.05
C ILE A 254 20.67 -0.96 -4.02
N VAL A 255 20.52 -2.27 -3.91
CA VAL A 255 19.80 -2.92 -2.81
C VAL A 255 20.73 -3.95 -2.15
N PRO A 256 21.17 -3.73 -0.91
CA PRO A 256 21.94 -4.73 -0.15
C PRO A 256 21.15 -6.02 0.00
N VAL A 257 21.78 -7.16 -0.30
CA VAL A 257 21.13 -8.48 -0.24
C VAL A 257 21.81 -9.34 0.81
N MET A 258 20.99 -9.92 1.68
CA MET A 258 21.39 -10.84 2.73
C MET A 258 20.61 -12.15 2.62
N CYS A 259 21.01 -13.17 3.36
CA CYS A 259 20.33 -14.46 3.36
C CYS A 259 20.23 -15.09 4.75
N GLY A 260 19.29 -16.00 4.89
CA GLY A 260 19.10 -16.74 6.13
C GLY A 260 17.93 -17.71 6.12
N SER A 261 17.64 -18.24 7.29
CA SER A 261 16.45 -19.02 7.59
C SER A 261 15.84 -18.55 8.90
N ALA A 262 14.78 -17.74 8.82
CA ALA A 262 14.10 -17.24 10.00
C ALA A 262 13.52 -18.40 10.84
N LEU A 263 13.00 -19.46 10.20
CA LEU A 263 12.49 -20.65 10.88
C LEU A 263 13.59 -21.37 11.69
N ARG A 264 14.81 -21.43 11.16
CA ARG A 264 15.97 -22.03 11.82
C ARG A 264 16.76 -21.03 12.68
N ASN A 265 16.23 -19.83 12.90
CA ASN A 265 16.83 -18.79 13.74
C ASN A 265 18.23 -18.35 13.27
N LYS A 266 18.48 -18.32 11.95
CA LYS A 266 19.76 -17.95 11.34
C LYS A 266 19.60 -16.73 10.43
N GLY A 267 20.46 -15.72 10.58
CA GLY A 267 20.56 -14.58 9.66
C GLY A 267 19.67 -13.37 10.01
N VAL A 268 18.88 -13.39 11.08
CA VAL A 268 17.94 -12.28 11.39
C VAL A 268 18.61 -11.08 12.07
N GLN A 269 19.56 -11.31 13.00
CA GLN A 269 20.27 -10.19 13.64
C GLN A 269 21.06 -9.34 12.63
N PRO A 270 21.73 -9.90 11.61
CA PRO A 270 22.31 -9.11 10.53
C PRO A 270 21.32 -8.21 9.78
N ILE A 271 20.02 -8.59 9.68
CA ILE A 271 18.99 -7.69 9.10
C ILE A 271 18.85 -6.44 9.96
N LEU A 272 18.79 -6.60 11.28
CA LEU A 272 18.72 -5.46 12.22
C LEU A 272 19.96 -4.56 12.13
N ASP A 273 21.13 -5.16 11.97
CA ASP A 273 22.38 -4.41 11.74
C ASP A 273 22.31 -3.63 10.41
N ALA A 274 21.81 -4.25 9.36
CA ALA A 274 21.64 -3.61 8.04
C ALA A 274 20.59 -2.49 8.07
N VAL A 275 19.48 -2.67 8.77
CA VAL A 275 18.46 -1.62 8.99
C VAL A 275 19.10 -0.39 9.63
N VAL A 276 19.88 -0.59 10.67
CA VAL A 276 20.55 0.52 11.37
C VAL A 276 21.62 1.17 10.49
N SER A 277 22.40 0.37 9.75
CA SER A 277 23.56 0.83 8.98
C SER A 277 23.18 1.44 7.64
N TYR A 278 22.21 0.88 6.92
CA TYR A 278 21.97 1.20 5.50
C TYR A 278 20.64 1.92 5.24
N LEU A 279 19.59 1.68 6.04
CA LEU A 279 18.31 2.37 5.84
C LEU A 279 18.29 3.77 6.44
N PRO A 280 17.50 4.68 5.87
CA PRO A 280 17.48 6.08 6.30
C PRO A 280 16.91 6.29 7.71
N SER A 281 17.35 7.35 8.33
CA SER A 281 16.66 7.99 9.43
C SER A 281 15.71 9.08 8.90
N PRO A 282 14.77 9.61 9.68
CA PRO A 282 13.95 10.74 9.27
C PRO A 282 14.74 12.01 8.88
N GLU A 283 16.01 12.13 9.28
CA GLU A 283 16.91 13.22 8.85
C GLU A 283 17.47 13.01 7.44
N ASP A 284 17.57 11.75 6.97
CA ASP A 284 18.09 11.41 5.64
C ASP A 284 17.01 11.50 4.55
N VAL A 285 15.72 11.51 4.93
CA VAL A 285 14.59 11.58 3.99
C VAL A 285 14.41 13.00 3.49
N PRO A 286 14.07 13.21 2.21
CA PRO A 286 13.78 14.55 1.69
C PRO A 286 12.70 15.26 2.52
N PRO A 287 12.79 16.59 2.65
CA PRO A 287 11.77 17.37 3.36
C PRO A 287 10.38 17.13 2.78
N MET A 288 9.37 17.06 3.66
CA MET A 288 8.00 16.82 3.27
C MET A 288 7.40 18.04 2.58
N LYS A 289 6.83 17.83 1.39
CA LYS A 289 6.10 18.84 0.63
C LYS A 289 4.62 18.80 0.96
N GLY A 290 3.98 19.95 0.91
CA GLY A 290 2.55 20.10 1.08
C GLY A 290 2.04 21.41 0.50
N ILE A 291 0.76 21.63 0.56
CA ILE A 291 0.08 22.82 0.04
C ILE A 291 -0.60 23.53 1.22
N ASN A 292 -0.38 24.81 1.35
CA ASN A 292 -1.12 25.60 2.32
C ASN A 292 -2.58 25.71 1.88
N PRO A 293 -3.56 25.23 2.68
CA PRO A 293 -4.96 25.19 2.25
C PRO A 293 -5.57 26.58 2.04
N LEU A 294 -5.02 27.62 2.69
CA LEU A 294 -5.51 29.00 2.61
C LEU A 294 -4.90 29.78 1.44
N THR A 295 -3.57 29.72 1.30
CA THR A 295 -2.83 30.48 0.28
C THR A 295 -2.64 29.73 -1.02
N LYS A 296 -2.87 28.40 -1.03
CA LYS A 296 -2.59 27.48 -2.15
C LYS A 296 -1.11 27.42 -2.57
N ALA A 297 -0.21 27.99 -1.76
CA ALA A 297 1.22 27.95 -1.99
C ALA A 297 1.81 26.59 -1.57
N GLU A 298 2.82 26.12 -2.31
CA GLU A 298 3.62 24.97 -1.88
C GLU A 298 4.45 25.35 -0.65
N GLU A 299 4.45 24.49 0.34
CA GLU A 299 5.25 24.61 1.55
C GLU A 299 6.09 23.35 1.78
N ILE A 300 7.21 23.53 2.44
CA ILE A 300 8.12 22.45 2.78
C ILE A 300 8.27 22.38 4.29
N ARG A 301 8.26 21.15 4.84
CA ARG A 301 8.55 20.88 6.26
C ARG A 301 9.78 19.99 6.37
N ILE A 302 10.78 20.43 7.10
CA ILE A 302 11.94 19.61 7.45
C ILE A 302 11.65 18.76 8.69
N SER A 303 12.28 17.61 8.80
CA SER A 303 12.12 16.73 9.95
C SER A 303 12.86 17.33 11.16
N SER A 304 12.17 18.14 11.96
CA SER A 304 12.69 18.81 13.14
C SER A 304 11.60 19.01 14.18
N ASN A 305 11.97 18.89 15.48
CA ASN A 305 11.06 19.14 16.60
C ASN A 305 10.74 20.64 16.80
N GLN A 306 11.50 21.52 16.17
CA GLN A 306 11.33 22.97 16.28
C GLN A 306 10.43 23.56 15.20
N GLU A 307 10.19 22.79 14.13
CA GLU A 307 9.27 23.16 13.07
C GLU A 307 7.81 23.08 13.54
N PRO A 308 6.88 23.77 12.85
CA PRO A 308 5.45 23.60 13.07
C PRO A 308 5.03 22.14 12.85
N LEU A 309 4.01 21.71 13.57
CA LEU A 309 3.50 20.34 13.47
C LEU A 309 3.00 20.05 12.06
N ALA A 310 3.41 18.91 11.52
CA ALA A 310 2.81 18.27 10.36
C ALA A 310 2.85 16.75 10.56
N ALA A 311 1.68 16.11 10.53
CA ALA A 311 1.52 14.67 10.70
C ALA A 311 0.44 14.13 9.77
N LEU A 312 0.61 12.89 9.32
CA LEU A 312 -0.34 12.19 8.46
C LEU A 312 -1.01 11.05 9.23
N ALA A 313 -2.34 11.03 9.21
CA ALA A 313 -3.14 9.92 9.72
C ALA A 313 -3.17 8.81 8.66
N PHE A 314 -2.43 7.73 8.88
CA PHE A 314 -2.30 6.69 7.86
C PHE A 314 -3.10 5.41 8.16
N LYS A 315 -3.52 5.25 9.41
CA LYS A 315 -4.32 4.08 9.82
C LYS A 315 -5.27 4.44 10.97
N ILE A 316 -6.49 3.95 10.87
CA ILE A 316 -7.47 3.98 11.96
C ILE A 316 -7.78 2.54 12.37
N MET A 317 -8.03 2.35 13.63
CA MET A 317 -8.35 1.06 14.23
C MET A 317 -9.37 1.26 15.35
N GLN A 318 -10.35 0.37 15.44
CA GLN A 318 -11.27 0.33 16.58
C GLN A 318 -10.70 -0.60 17.66
N ASP A 319 -10.53 -0.08 18.84
CA ASP A 319 -10.01 -0.80 20.00
C ASP A 319 -11.01 -0.76 21.14
N GLU A 320 -11.61 -1.89 21.48
CA GLU A 320 -12.69 -1.99 22.47
C GLU A 320 -13.79 -0.91 22.26
N GLY A 321 -14.14 -0.66 20.99
CA GLY A 321 -15.13 0.35 20.60
C GLY A 321 -14.63 1.81 20.65
N ARG A 322 -13.33 2.03 20.84
CA ARG A 322 -12.71 3.36 20.84
C ARG A 322 -11.82 3.53 19.62
N LYS A 323 -11.97 4.66 18.96
CA LYS A 323 -11.16 5.04 17.80
C LYS A 323 -9.72 5.35 18.21
N MET A 324 -8.78 4.67 17.59
CA MET A 324 -7.35 4.89 17.70
C MET A 324 -6.79 5.23 16.31
N THR A 325 -6.14 6.38 16.20
CA THR A 325 -5.59 6.89 14.94
C THR A 325 -4.07 6.83 14.99
N TYR A 326 -3.44 6.17 14.02
CA TYR A 326 -2.00 6.13 13.88
C TYR A 326 -1.52 7.31 13.05
N LEU A 327 -0.61 8.09 13.63
CA LEU A 327 -0.01 9.26 13.01
C LEU A 327 1.48 9.05 12.74
N ARG A 328 1.93 9.40 11.55
CA ARG A 328 3.34 9.65 11.25
C ARG A 328 3.61 11.13 11.44
N ILE A 329 4.48 11.49 12.38
CA ILE A 329 4.89 12.88 12.62
C ILE A 329 6.07 13.18 11.71
N TYR A 330 5.91 14.12 10.78
CA TYR A 330 6.99 14.56 9.88
C TYR A 330 7.75 15.73 10.46
N SER A 331 7.08 16.68 11.11
CA SER A 331 7.70 17.83 11.79
C SER A 331 6.97 18.20 13.06
N GLY A 332 7.64 18.94 13.95
CA GLY A 332 7.08 19.41 15.20
C GLY A 332 6.96 18.34 16.29
N GLN A 333 6.03 18.55 17.19
CA GLN A 333 5.77 17.66 18.32
C GLN A 333 4.29 17.61 18.67
N LEU A 334 3.85 16.49 19.24
CA LEU A 334 2.52 16.31 19.81
C LEU A 334 2.58 16.14 21.32
N LYS A 335 1.59 16.70 22.03
CA LYS A 335 1.45 16.56 23.49
C LYS A 335 0.06 16.07 23.87
N THR A 336 -0.01 15.27 24.90
CA THR A 336 -1.30 14.88 25.49
C THR A 336 -2.06 16.13 25.97
N GLY A 337 -3.34 16.22 25.60
CA GLY A 337 -4.19 17.38 25.93
C GLY A 337 -4.10 18.55 24.95
N GLN A 338 -3.18 18.50 23.97
CA GLN A 338 -3.02 19.54 22.94
C GLN A 338 -4.24 19.59 22.02
N GLU A 339 -4.63 20.80 21.63
CA GLU A 339 -5.53 21.06 20.52
C GLU A 339 -4.73 21.09 19.23
N ILE A 340 -5.25 20.42 18.20
CA ILE A 340 -4.62 20.30 16.88
C ILE A 340 -5.63 20.67 15.81
N TYR A 341 -5.14 20.98 14.62
CA TYR A 341 -5.95 21.31 13.46
C TYR A 341 -5.89 20.22 12.40
N ASN A 342 -7.05 19.68 12.04
CA ASN A 342 -7.21 18.78 10.89
C ASN A 342 -7.39 19.64 9.63
N ALA A 343 -6.32 19.81 8.87
CA ALA A 343 -6.30 20.68 7.70
C ALA A 343 -7.15 20.12 6.54
N SER A 344 -7.33 18.79 6.46
CA SER A 344 -8.15 18.14 5.42
C SER A 344 -9.63 18.45 5.60
N LYS A 345 -10.09 18.61 6.84
CA LYS A 345 -11.51 18.84 7.18
C LYS A 345 -11.80 20.24 7.71
N GLY A 346 -10.79 21.04 7.94
CA GLY A 346 -10.95 22.39 8.51
C GLY A 346 -11.49 22.41 9.94
N LYS A 347 -11.17 21.38 10.76
CA LYS A 347 -11.73 21.22 12.11
C LYS A 347 -10.62 21.11 13.18
N LYS A 348 -10.92 21.62 14.37
CA LYS A 348 -10.06 21.44 15.55
C LYS A 348 -10.44 20.18 16.30
N GLU A 349 -9.44 19.46 16.78
CA GLU A 349 -9.63 18.27 17.60
C GLU A 349 -8.63 18.26 18.78
N LYS A 350 -8.93 17.49 19.80
CA LYS A 350 -8.10 17.43 21.01
C LYS A 350 -7.54 16.02 21.21
N ILE A 351 -6.23 15.96 21.42
CA ILE A 351 -5.52 14.73 21.77
C ILE A 351 -5.85 14.33 23.21
N ALA A 352 -6.54 13.20 23.38
CA ALA A 352 -6.81 12.69 24.72
C ALA A 352 -5.63 11.89 25.27
N ARG A 353 -4.99 11.05 24.45
CA ARG A 353 -3.84 10.20 24.84
C ARG A 353 -2.92 9.97 23.67
N LEU A 354 -1.62 9.84 23.97
CA LEU A 354 -0.60 9.35 23.06
C LEU A 354 -0.14 7.98 23.52
N LEU A 355 -0.05 7.02 22.61
CA LEU A 355 0.28 5.62 22.88
C LEU A 355 1.40 5.17 21.95
N LYS A 356 2.49 4.69 22.53
CA LYS A 356 3.54 3.99 21.79
C LYS A 356 3.24 2.50 21.78
N MET A 357 3.25 1.93 20.59
CA MET A 357 2.89 0.53 20.41
C MET A 357 4.13 -0.37 20.50
N HIS A 358 4.07 -1.40 21.33
CA HIS A 358 5.10 -2.41 21.50
C HIS A 358 4.45 -3.79 21.37
N ALA A 359 4.33 -4.27 20.15
CA ALA A 359 3.55 -5.48 19.87
C ALA A 359 2.13 -5.34 20.46
N ASN A 360 1.71 -6.22 21.39
CA ASN A 360 0.39 -6.15 22.04
C ASN A 360 0.34 -5.19 23.26
N LYS A 361 1.45 -4.54 23.61
CA LYS A 361 1.49 -3.64 24.77
C LYS A 361 1.42 -2.19 24.33
N ARG A 362 0.71 -1.38 25.11
CA ARG A 362 0.51 0.05 24.90
C ARG A 362 1.20 0.83 26.01
N GLU A 363 2.16 1.64 25.65
CA GLU A 363 2.83 2.53 26.57
C GLU A 363 2.27 3.95 26.41
N ARG A 364 1.79 4.54 27.50
CA ARG A 364 1.34 5.94 27.50
C ARG A 364 2.55 6.85 27.51
N VAL A 365 2.58 7.80 26.58
CA VAL A 365 3.59 8.84 26.53
C VAL A 365 2.95 10.21 26.63
N LEU A 366 3.67 11.17 27.18
CA LEU A 366 3.19 12.56 27.33
C LEU A 366 3.44 13.38 26.07
N GLN A 367 4.45 13.02 25.30
CA GLN A 367 4.90 13.74 24.11
C GLN A 367 5.37 12.75 23.04
N ALA A 368 5.20 13.13 21.79
CA ALA A 368 5.77 12.46 20.62
C ALA A 368 6.41 13.51 19.69
N PHE A 369 7.41 13.12 18.93
CA PHE A 369 8.31 14.01 18.22
C PHE A 369 8.36 13.72 16.72
N ALA A 370 8.89 14.67 15.96
CA ALA A 370 9.18 14.47 14.54
C ALA A 370 9.92 13.14 14.32
N GLY A 371 9.57 12.43 13.24
CA GLY A 371 10.14 11.12 12.90
C GLY A 371 9.48 9.93 13.60
N GLU A 372 8.62 10.11 14.60
CA GLU A 372 7.96 9.01 15.30
C GLU A 372 6.64 8.59 14.65
N ILE A 373 6.29 7.32 14.83
CA ILE A 373 4.96 6.77 14.56
C ILE A 373 4.28 6.55 15.90
N ILE A 374 3.09 7.14 16.07
CA ILE A 374 2.37 7.16 17.34
C ILE A 374 0.89 6.86 17.16
N ALA A 375 0.27 6.15 18.08
CA ALA A 375 -1.17 5.98 18.12
C ALA A 375 -1.79 7.07 19.03
N VAL A 376 -2.85 7.68 18.56
CA VAL A 376 -3.54 8.80 19.21
C VAL A 376 -4.99 8.45 19.47
N MET A 377 -5.47 8.74 20.66
CA MET A 377 -6.88 8.64 21.02
C MET A 377 -7.47 10.02 21.23
N GLY A 378 -8.73 10.20 20.85
CA GLY A 378 -9.47 11.45 21.02
C GLY A 378 -9.82 12.16 19.70
N LEU A 379 -9.23 11.73 18.59
CA LEU A 379 -9.51 12.26 17.26
C LEU A 379 -10.79 11.60 16.70
N LYS A 380 -11.92 12.33 16.76
CA LYS A 380 -13.23 11.80 16.36
C LYS A 380 -13.49 11.94 14.86
N GLU A 381 -13.12 13.09 14.33
CA GLU A 381 -13.39 13.46 12.94
C GLU A 381 -12.30 13.01 11.97
N THR A 382 -11.05 12.85 12.47
CA THR A 382 -9.90 12.47 11.65
C THR A 382 -10.12 11.12 10.96
N ALA A 383 -9.92 11.06 9.65
CA ALA A 383 -9.97 9.87 8.82
C ALA A 383 -8.58 9.47 8.32
N THR A 384 -8.47 8.27 7.74
CA THR A 384 -7.24 7.81 7.07
C THR A 384 -6.95 8.71 5.88
N GLY A 385 -5.71 9.23 5.77
CA GLY A 385 -5.29 10.19 4.76
C GLY A 385 -5.35 11.65 5.21
N ASP A 386 -5.98 11.97 6.36
CA ASP A 386 -6.07 13.34 6.84
C ASP A 386 -4.72 13.86 7.34
N THR A 387 -4.48 15.15 7.10
CA THR A 387 -3.32 15.88 7.61
C THR A 387 -3.66 16.61 8.91
N ILE A 388 -2.83 16.38 9.92
CA ILE A 388 -2.90 17.04 11.22
C ILE A 388 -1.74 18.02 11.35
N CYS A 389 -2.03 19.26 11.69
CA CYS A 389 -1.01 20.32 11.80
C CYS A 389 -1.35 21.36 12.87
N ASP A 390 -0.51 22.39 12.98
CA ASP A 390 -0.81 23.60 13.75
C ASP A 390 -1.75 24.52 12.96
N GLU A 391 -2.72 25.13 13.64
CA GLU A 391 -3.69 26.03 13.02
C GLU A 391 -3.03 27.28 12.41
N ASP A 392 -2.02 27.82 13.09
CA ASP A 392 -1.32 29.03 12.66
C ASP A 392 -0.39 28.78 11.44
N HIS A 393 -0.05 27.53 11.18
CA HIS A 393 0.82 27.11 10.08
C HIS A 393 0.20 25.92 9.32
N PRO A 394 -1.01 26.11 8.72
CA PRO A 394 -1.75 25.00 8.12
C PRO A 394 -1.05 24.49 6.86
N ILE A 395 -0.95 23.18 6.75
CA ILE A 395 -0.41 22.47 5.59
C ILE A 395 -1.28 21.26 5.29
N LEU A 396 -1.49 20.98 4.01
CA LEU A 396 -2.04 19.72 3.50
C LEU A 396 -0.89 18.93 2.89
N LEU A 397 -0.62 17.77 3.45
CA LEU A 397 0.31 16.82 2.88
C LEU A 397 -0.34 16.10 1.71
N GLU A 398 0.47 15.54 0.82
CA GLU A 398 -0.02 14.72 -0.27
C GLU A 398 -0.93 13.60 0.26
N PRO A 399 -2.18 13.50 -0.23
CA PRO A 399 -3.14 12.53 0.26
C PRO A 399 -2.72 11.10 -0.11
N ILE A 400 -3.27 10.13 0.61
CA ILE A 400 -3.21 8.72 0.21
C ILE A 400 -4.29 8.51 -0.85
N GLU A 401 -3.89 8.01 -2.02
CA GLU A 401 -4.82 7.64 -3.08
C GLU A 401 -5.48 6.31 -2.72
N PHE A 402 -6.80 6.23 -2.82
CA PHE A 402 -7.56 5.00 -2.56
C PHE A 402 -8.12 4.45 -3.87
N TYR A 403 -7.94 3.15 -4.08
CA TYR A 403 -8.52 2.46 -5.23
C TYR A 403 -10.02 2.26 -5.05
N GLU A 404 -10.74 2.35 -6.15
CA GLU A 404 -12.17 2.04 -6.16
C GLU A 404 -12.40 0.53 -6.05
N PRO A 405 -13.40 0.09 -5.28
CA PRO A 405 -13.71 -1.32 -5.12
C PRO A 405 -14.17 -1.96 -6.43
N VAL A 406 -13.85 -3.22 -6.63
CA VAL A 406 -14.09 -3.97 -7.88
C VAL A 406 -15.11 -5.10 -7.73
N ILE A 407 -15.38 -5.56 -6.51
CA ILE A 407 -16.37 -6.60 -6.19
C ILE A 407 -17.41 -6.03 -5.23
N SER A 408 -18.65 -6.45 -5.39
CA SER A 408 -19.74 -6.14 -4.47
C SER A 408 -20.51 -7.39 -4.06
N GLN A 409 -21.09 -7.35 -2.87
CA GLN A 409 -21.89 -8.42 -2.32
C GLN A 409 -23.06 -7.84 -1.52
N ALA A 410 -24.25 -8.37 -1.78
CA ALA A 410 -25.42 -7.99 -1.00
C ALA A 410 -25.41 -8.73 0.35
N ILE A 411 -25.65 -8.00 1.42
CA ILE A 411 -25.82 -8.52 2.76
C ILE A 411 -27.16 -8.07 3.33
N GLU A 412 -27.76 -8.90 4.13
CA GLU A 412 -29.06 -8.65 4.74
C GLU A 412 -28.99 -9.07 6.22
N ALA A 413 -29.41 -8.19 7.12
CA ALA A 413 -29.46 -8.49 8.54
C ALA A 413 -30.47 -9.62 8.81
N LYS A 414 -30.13 -10.61 9.64
CA LYS A 414 -31.02 -11.74 9.96
C LYS A 414 -32.22 -11.32 10.80
N THR A 415 -32.08 -10.28 11.60
CA THR A 415 -33.12 -9.76 12.46
C THR A 415 -33.22 -8.24 12.41
N PRO A 416 -34.37 -7.62 12.72
CA PRO A 416 -34.48 -6.16 12.81
C PRO A 416 -33.50 -5.52 13.82
N ALA A 417 -33.20 -6.23 14.92
CA ALA A 417 -32.20 -5.78 15.90
C ALA A 417 -30.76 -5.79 15.34
N ASP A 418 -30.48 -6.68 14.39
CA ASP A 418 -29.18 -6.72 13.73
C ASP A 418 -29.05 -5.59 12.67
N GLN A 419 -30.15 -5.04 12.16
CA GLN A 419 -30.13 -3.97 11.16
C GLN A 419 -29.50 -2.67 11.68
N GLU A 420 -29.86 -2.25 12.90
CA GLU A 420 -29.25 -1.07 13.54
C GLU A 420 -27.75 -1.30 13.83
N LYS A 421 -27.44 -2.48 14.33
CA LYS A 421 -26.04 -2.87 14.59
C LYS A 421 -25.22 -2.95 13.30
N LEU A 422 -25.83 -3.46 12.23
CA LEU A 422 -25.18 -3.56 10.91
C LEU A 422 -24.75 -2.20 10.39
N SER A 423 -25.64 -1.20 10.42
CA SER A 423 -25.30 0.15 9.99
C SER A 423 -24.13 0.74 10.79
N LEU A 424 -24.20 0.68 12.12
CA LEU A 424 -23.14 1.17 13.00
C LEU A 424 -21.80 0.42 12.82
N ALA A 425 -21.86 -0.89 12.57
CA ALA A 425 -20.67 -1.69 12.34
C ALA A 425 -20.01 -1.34 10.99
N LEU A 426 -20.84 -1.21 9.94
CA LEU A 426 -20.35 -0.83 8.60
C LEU A 426 -19.74 0.58 8.58
N ASP A 427 -20.34 1.55 9.29
CA ASP A 427 -19.77 2.90 9.43
C ASP A 427 -18.37 2.86 10.04
N LYS A 428 -18.18 2.05 11.10
CA LYS A 428 -16.86 1.89 11.73
C LYS A 428 -15.86 1.20 10.82
N LEU A 429 -16.29 0.17 10.08
CA LEU A 429 -15.44 -0.53 9.12
C LEU A 429 -15.00 0.39 7.97
N MET A 430 -15.90 1.25 7.46
CA MET A 430 -15.56 2.27 6.46
C MET A 430 -14.60 3.35 6.99
N GLU A 431 -14.67 3.68 8.29
CA GLU A 431 -13.69 4.57 8.92
C GLU A 431 -12.28 3.96 8.99
N GLU A 432 -12.19 2.63 9.23
CA GLU A 432 -10.92 1.91 9.26
C GLU A 432 -10.35 1.70 7.87
N ASP A 433 -11.21 1.32 6.92
CA ASP A 433 -10.83 1.00 5.55
C ASP A 433 -11.68 1.79 4.53
N PRO A 434 -11.14 2.87 3.97
CA PRO A 434 -11.83 3.70 2.97
C PRO A 434 -12.11 2.99 1.64
N THR A 435 -11.53 1.81 1.38
CA THR A 435 -11.82 1.00 0.18
C THR A 435 -13.12 0.22 0.30
N ILE A 436 -13.69 0.14 1.49
CA ILE A 436 -15.02 -0.41 1.71
C ILE A 436 -16.05 0.67 1.33
N LYS A 437 -16.97 0.33 0.43
CA LYS A 437 -18.11 1.17 0.11
C LYS A 437 -19.39 0.43 0.47
N VAL A 438 -20.33 1.16 1.03
CA VAL A 438 -21.64 0.63 1.42
C VAL A 438 -22.73 1.43 0.71
N LYS A 439 -23.64 0.72 0.06
CA LYS A 439 -24.81 1.32 -0.61
C LYS A 439 -26.05 0.56 -0.15
N TYR A 440 -27.06 1.29 0.27
CA TYR A 440 -28.38 0.74 0.51
C TYR A 440 -29.20 0.80 -0.76
N GLU A 441 -29.77 -0.33 -1.20
CA GLU A 441 -30.68 -0.41 -2.35
C GLU A 441 -32.12 -0.44 -1.86
N ASP A 442 -32.83 0.67 -2.02
CA ASP A 442 -34.21 0.84 -1.56
C ASP A 442 -35.18 -0.16 -2.22
N GLU A 443 -34.96 -0.47 -3.50
CA GLU A 443 -35.84 -1.37 -4.28
C GLU A 443 -35.80 -2.81 -3.78
N THR A 444 -34.65 -3.29 -3.33
CA THR A 444 -34.44 -4.67 -2.84
C THR A 444 -34.37 -4.77 -1.33
N ALA A 445 -34.35 -3.61 -0.63
CA ALA A 445 -34.11 -3.48 0.81
C ALA A 445 -32.80 -4.19 1.25
N GLN A 446 -31.80 -4.25 0.37
CA GLN A 446 -30.52 -4.88 0.62
C GLN A 446 -29.42 -3.86 0.85
N THR A 447 -28.52 -4.18 1.76
CA THR A 447 -27.24 -3.45 1.90
C THR A 447 -26.20 -4.11 1.00
N VAL A 448 -25.62 -3.35 0.08
CA VAL A 448 -24.55 -3.81 -0.79
C VAL A 448 -23.22 -3.30 -0.25
N ILE A 449 -22.33 -4.21 0.08
CA ILE A 449 -20.93 -3.92 0.44
C ILE A 449 -20.04 -4.14 -0.77
N SER A 450 -19.08 -3.25 -0.99
CA SER A 450 -18.10 -3.36 -2.09
C SER A 450 -16.69 -3.29 -1.51
N GLY A 451 -15.77 -4.06 -2.09
CA GLY A 451 -14.37 -4.18 -1.64
C GLY A 451 -13.42 -4.55 -2.77
N MET A 452 -12.15 -4.75 -2.42
CA MET A 452 -11.05 -4.96 -3.38
C MET A 452 -10.97 -6.39 -3.92
N GLY A 453 -11.55 -7.38 -3.20
CA GLY A 453 -11.53 -8.78 -3.61
C GLY A 453 -12.47 -9.65 -2.78
N GLU A 454 -12.60 -10.95 -3.16
CA GLU A 454 -13.48 -11.90 -2.46
C GLU A 454 -13.03 -12.08 -1.01
N LEU A 455 -11.72 -12.28 -0.78
CA LEU A 455 -11.18 -12.46 0.56
C LEU A 455 -11.40 -11.21 1.42
N HIS A 456 -11.29 -10.03 0.84
CA HIS A 456 -11.57 -8.77 1.55
C HIS A 456 -13.02 -8.74 2.06
N LEU A 457 -14.01 -9.05 1.22
CA LEU A 457 -15.43 -9.08 1.62
C LEU A 457 -15.72 -10.20 2.64
N GLU A 458 -15.10 -11.38 2.50
CA GLU A 458 -15.22 -12.46 3.48
C GLU A 458 -14.74 -12.04 4.87
N ILE A 459 -13.60 -11.34 4.94
CA ILE A 459 -13.06 -10.81 6.19
C ILE A 459 -14.02 -9.79 6.83
N ILE A 460 -14.58 -8.88 6.03
CA ILE A 460 -15.56 -7.89 6.50
C ILE A 460 -16.77 -8.59 7.13
N ILE A 461 -17.31 -9.61 6.45
CA ILE A 461 -18.46 -10.39 6.92
C ILE A 461 -18.14 -11.14 8.22
N ASP A 462 -16.96 -11.73 8.29
CA ASP A 462 -16.52 -12.44 9.50
C ASP A 462 -16.30 -11.46 10.67
N ARG A 463 -15.78 -10.29 10.42
CA ARG A 463 -15.64 -9.20 11.41
C ARG A 463 -17.01 -8.71 11.92
N LEU A 464 -18.01 -8.56 11.03
CA LEU A 464 -19.38 -8.22 11.43
C LEU A 464 -19.92 -9.23 12.46
N LEU A 465 -19.65 -10.52 12.25
CA LEU A 465 -20.06 -11.57 13.18
C LEU A 465 -19.28 -11.55 14.49
N ARG A 466 -17.94 -11.59 14.42
CA ARG A 466 -17.09 -11.82 15.60
C ARG A 466 -16.87 -10.56 16.45
N GLU A 467 -16.66 -9.41 15.81
CA GLU A 467 -16.34 -8.16 16.52
C GLU A 467 -17.61 -7.38 16.91
N PHE A 468 -18.62 -7.38 16.02
CA PHE A 468 -19.83 -6.59 16.21
C PHE A 468 -21.05 -7.42 16.61
N ASN A 469 -20.91 -8.77 16.70
CA ASN A 469 -22.00 -9.70 17.01
C ASN A 469 -23.24 -9.43 16.14
N THR A 470 -23.02 -9.22 14.83
CA THR A 470 -24.06 -8.91 13.85
C THR A 470 -24.15 -10.04 12.83
N HIS A 471 -25.31 -10.69 12.79
CA HIS A 471 -25.57 -11.82 11.90
C HIS A 471 -26.18 -11.33 10.59
N VAL A 472 -25.59 -11.73 9.47
CA VAL A 472 -26.08 -11.37 8.13
C VAL A 472 -26.29 -12.61 7.26
N ASN A 473 -27.23 -12.52 6.33
CA ASN A 473 -27.34 -13.39 5.17
C ASN A 473 -26.52 -12.77 4.05
N VAL A 474 -25.81 -13.59 3.30
CA VAL A 474 -24.85 -13.14 2.32
C VAL A 474 -25.25 -13.60 0.94
N GLY A 475 -25.38 -12.69 -0.01
CA GLY A 475 -25.65 -12.98 -1.41
C GLY A 475 -24.37 -13.43 -2.15
N LYS A 476 -24.49 -13.74 -3.44
CA LYS A 476 -23.33 -14.07 -4.29
C LYS A 476 -22.57 -12.79 -4.65
N PRO A 477 -21.22 -12.82 -4.74
CA PRO A 477 -20.44 -11.70 -5.23
C PRO A 477 -20.86 -11.29 -6.64
N ARG A 478 -20.81 -9.99 -6.90
CA ARG A 478 -21.09 -9.40 -8.21
C ARG A 478 -19.99 -8.39 -8.57
N VAL A 479 -19.67 -8.32 -9.83
CA VAL A 479 -18.72 -7.35 -10.35
C VAL A 479 -19.35 -5.97 -10.38
N VAL A 480 -18.61 -4.96 -9.97
CA VAL A 480 -19.01 -3.55 -10.08
C VAL A 480 -18.72 -3.07 -11.50
N TYR A 481 -19.74 -2.54 -12.17
CA TYR A 481 -19.60 -1.99 -13.51
C TYR A 481 -19.47 -0.47 -13.49
N ARG A 482 -18.95 0.09 -14.57
CA ARG A 482 -18.92 1.54 -14.86
C ARG A 482 -19.54 1.78 -16.23
N GLU A 483 -19.83 3.05 -16.53
CA GLU A 483 -20.26 3.48 -17.85
C GLU A 483 -19.30 4.55 -18.38
N THR A 484 -19.17 4.65 -19.69
CA THR A 484 -18.46 5.75 -20.36
C THR A 484 -19.07 6.03 -21.71
N ILE A 485 -18.59 7.08 -22.37
CA ILE A 485 -19.06 7.49 -23.70
C ILE A 485 -18.02 7.18 -24.77
N GLN A 486 -18.45 7.01 -26.03
CA GLN A 486 -17.57 6.73 -27.16
C GLN A 486 -17.42 7.92 -28.12
N LYS A 487 -18.38 8.84 -28.14
CA LYS A 487 -18.41 9.97 -29.07
C LYS A 487 -18.44 11.30 -28.35
N LYS A 488 -17.89 12.30 -29.01
CA LYS A 488 -18.02 13.71 -28.63
C LYS A 488 -19.44 14.22 -28.95
N VAL A 489 -20.04 14.90 -28.00
CA VAL A 489 -21.39 15.51 -28.15
C VAL A 489 -21.42 16.89 -27.55
N ASP A 490 -22.01 17.84 -28.27
CA ASP A 490 -22.41 19.14 -27.75
C ASP A 490 -23.88 19.10 -27.31
N ILE A 491 -24.17 19.58 -26.13
CA ILE A 491 -25.48 19.56 -25.50
C ILE A 491 -25.78 20.90 -24.84
N GLU A 492 -27.01 21.38 -25.00
CA GLU A 492 -27.51 22.57 -24.39
C GLU A 492 -28.77 22.27 -23.57
N ARG A 493 -28.85 22.82 -22.36
CA ARG A 493 -29.99 22.67 -21.48
C ARG A 493 -30.34 23.96 -20.78
N LEU A 494 -31.63 24.27 -20.87
CA LEU A 494 -32.29 25.34 -20.15
C LEU A 494 -33.17 24.73 -19.06
N PHE A 495 -32.99 25.17 -17.83
CA PHE A 495 -33.90 24.91 -16.73
C PHE A 495 -34.57 26.24 -16.35
N GLU A 496 -35.88 26.31 -16.56
CA GLU A 496 -36.71 27.46 -16.19
C GLU A 496 -37.98 26.96 -15.52
N LYS A 497 -38.16 27.28 -14.24
CA LYS A 497 -39.30 26.83 -13.45
C LYS A 497 -39.69 27.86 -12.39
N GLU A 498 -40.96 28.06 -12.19
CA GLU A 498 -41.50 28.83 -11.07
C GLU A 498 -41.70 27.90 -9.86
N LEU A 499 -41.05 28.22 -8.75
CA LEU A 499 -41.20 27.53 -7.48
C LEU A 499 -41.62 28.55 -6.42
N GLY A 500 -42.91 28.53 -6.07
CA GLY A 500 -43.53 29.59 -5.26
C GLY A 500 -43.61 30.90 -6.01
N GLU A 501 -43.18 32.00 -5.42
CA GLU A 501 -43.18 33.35 -6.04
C GLU A 501 -41.87 33.67 -6.78
N LYS A 502 -40.89 32.73 -6.81
CA LYS A 502 -39.60 32.96 -7.46
C LYS A 502 -39.43 32.13 -8.72
N LYS A 503 -38.96 32.79 -9.77
CA LYS A 503 -38.48 32.12 -10.97
C LYS A 503 -37.06 31.61 -10.75
N HIS A 504 -36.80 30.41 -11.19
CA HIS A 504 -35.49 29.79 -11.15
C HIS A 504 -35.01 29.54 -12.57
N PHE A 505 -33.90 30.16 -12.92
CA PHE A 505 -33.31 30.09 -14.25
C PHE A 505 -31.89 29.54 -14.19
N GLY A 506 -31.58 28.57 -15.06
CA GLY A 506 -30.24 28.04 -15.26
C GLY A 506 -30.07 27.54 -16.69
N HIS A 507 -29.07 28.01 -17.40
CA HIS A 507 -28.83 27.65 -18.78
C HIS A 507 -27.36 27.37 -19.01
N VAL A 508 -27.05 26.15 -19.49
CA VAL A 508 -25.68 25.69 -19.74
C VAL A 508 -25.55 25.05 -21.11
N ARG A 509 -24.39 25.21 -21.72
CA ARG A 509 -23.98 24.51 -22.92
C ARG A 509 -22.68 23.78 -22.65
N LEU A 510 -22.72 22.45 -22.80
CA LEU A 510 -21.59 21.55 -22.47
C LEU A 510 -21.13 20.82 -23.73
N THR A 511 -19.81 20.58 -23.81
CA THR A 511 -19.23 19.59 -24.70
C THR A 511 -18.78 18.42 -23.86
N LEU A 512 -19.26 17.22 -24.18
CA LEU A 512 -18.83 15.97 -23.58
C LEU A 512 -17.92 15.24 -24.56
N GLU A 513 -16.75 14.78 -24.11
CA GLU A 513 -15.83 14.02 -24.95
C GLU A 513 -15.25 12.85 -24.16
N PRO A 514 -15.01 11.67 -24.84
CA PRO A 514 -14.32 10.57 -24.20
C PRO A 514 -12.94 11.00 -23.69
N TRP A 515 -12.55 10.49 -22.55
CA TRP A 515 -11.24 10.73 -21.99
C TRP A 515 -10.48 9.40 -21.78
N GLU A 516 -9.18 9.51 -21.46
CA GLU A 516 -8.33 8.33 -21.22
C GLU A 516 -8.82 7.54 -20.02
N ARG A 517 -8.65 6.21 -20.08
CA ARG A 517 -9.09 5.29 -19.04
C ARG A 517 -8.40 5.56 -17.70
N GLY A 518 -9.19 5.59 -16.64
CA GLY A 518 -8.73 5.81 -15.27
C GLY A 518 -8.70 7.27 -14.79
N ASN A 519 -9.13 8.21 -15.63
CA ASN A 519 -9.09 9.64 -15.29
C ASN A 519 -10.43 10.19 -14.71
N GLY A 520 -11.47 9.36 -14.60
CA GLY A 520 -12.74 9.77 -14.00
C GLY A 520 -13.51 10.82 -14.82
N VAL A 521 -14.09 11.82 -14.18
CA VAL A 521 -14.83 12.93 -14.83
C VAL A 521 -14.10 14.24 -14.57
N GLU A 522 -13.60 14.87 -15.63
CA GLU A 522 -12.94 16.17 -15.57
C GLU A 522 -13.86 17.28 -16.02
N PHE A 523 -13.95 18.35 -15.25
CA PHE A 523 -14.69 19.56 -15.61
C PHE A 523 -13.75 20.70 -16.00
N ILE A 524 -13.91 21.25 -17.20
CA ILE A 524 -13.10 22.35 -17.74
C ILE A 524 -13.99 23.55 -18.05
N ARG A 525 -13.61 24.71 -17.55
CA ARG A 525 -14.24 25.98 -17.83
C ARG A 525 -13.66 26.60 -19.10
N GLN A 526 -14.47 26.83 -20.13
CA GLN A 526 -14.07 27.54 -21.35
C GLN A 526 -14.79 28.87 -21.53
N ILE A 527 -15.55 29.29 -20.53
CA ILE A 527 -16.22 30.60 -20.48
C ILE A 527 -15.73 31.38 -19.26
N ASP A 528 -15.84 32.69 -19.34
CA ASP A 528 -15.52 33.57 -18.22
C ASP A 528 -16.82 34.03 -17.46
N GLY A 529 -16.62 34.77 -16.38
CA GLY A 529 -17.71 35.29 -15.55
C GLY A 529 -18.66 36.28 -16.20
N THR A 530 -18.40 36.69 -17.47
CA THR A 530 -19.29 37.60 -18.22
C THR A 530 -20.46 36.85 -18.83
N VAL A 531 -20.32 35.55 -19.09
CA VAL A 531 -21.38 34.69 -19.66
C VAL A 531 -22.25 34.08 -18.54
N ILE A 532 -21.62 33.54 -17.53
CA ILE A 532 -22.23 33.02 -16.30
C ILE A 532 -21.37 33.51 -15.12
N PRO A 533 -21.94 34.18 -14.09
CA PRO A 533 -21.19 34.61 -12.92
C PRO A 533 -20.45 33.44 -12.21
N GLU A 534 -19.28 33.72 -11.68
CA GLU A 534 -18.37 32.70 -11.08
C GLU A 534 -19.00 31.92 -9.92
N GLU A 535 -19.94 32.54 -9.19
CA GLU A 535 -20.66 31.93 -8.08
C GLU A 535 -21.45 30.66 -8.47
N TYR A 536 -21.83 30.51 -9.76
CA TYR A 536 -22.56 29.34 -10.24
C TYR A 536 -21.72 28.21 -10.75
N PHE A 537 -20.38 28.39 -10.98
CA PHE A 537 -19.53 27.36 -11.55
C PHE A 537 -19.41 26.15 -10.63
N GLY A 538 -19.32 26.37 -9.32
CA GLY A 538 -19.30 25.27 -8.34
C GLY A 538 -20.56 24.41 -8.38
N ALA A 539 -21.74 25.04 -8.56
CA ALA A 539 -23.01 24.32 -8.68
C ALA A 539 -23.12 23.52 -9.98
N ILE A 540 -22.58 24.07 -11.09
CA ILE A 540 -22.52 23.37 -12.37
C ILE A 540 -21.64 22.11 -12.24
N GLU A 541 -20.46 22.23 -11.68
CA GLU A 541 -19.52 21.14 -11.44
C GLU A 541 -20.13 20.06 -10.53
N GLU A 542 -20.73 20.47 -9.41
CA GLU A 542 -21.43 19.58 -8.49
C GLU A 542 -22.57 18.82 -9.17
N GLY A 543 -23.39 19.52 -10.00
CA GLY A 543 -24.48 18.92 -10.76
C GLY A 543 -23.99 17.85 -11.76
N ILE A 544 -22.84 18.07 -12.40
CA ILE A 544 -22.21 17.11 -13.31
C ILE A 544 -21.74 15.87 -12.54
N HIS A 545 -21.04 16.07 -11.42
CA HIS A 545 -20.53 14.95 -10.61
C HIS A 545 -21.65 14.11 -9.99
N GLU A 546 -22.72 14.73 -9.49
CA GLU A 546 -23.89 14.00 -8.99
C GLU A 546 -24.58 13.20 -10.11
N ALA A 547 -24.74 13.79 -11.29
CA ALA A 547 -25.33 13.09 -12.44
C ALA A 547 -24.45 11.90 -12.91
N ALA A 548 -23.13 12.03 -12.82
CA ALA A 548 -22.21 10.96 -13.17
C ALA A 548 -22.39 9.72 -12.28
N LEU A 549 -22.76 9.88 -11.02
CA LEU A 549 -22.98 8.75 -10.10
C LEU A 549 -24.20 7.89 -10.47
N SER A 550 -25.17 8.45 -11.21
CA SER A 550 -26.43 7.76 -11.53
C SER A 550 -26.44 7.03 -12.87
N GLY A 551 -25.38 7.15 -13.67
CA GLY A 551 -25.29 6.54 -15.00
C GLY A 551 -26.30 7.04 -16.02
N CYS A 552 -26.22 6.53 -17.24
CA CYS A 552 -27.17 6.87 -18.32
C CYS A 552 -27.63 5.65 -19.15
N LEU A 553 -26.99 4.50 -19.00
CA LEU A 553 -27.31 3.27 -19.74
C LEU A 553 -27.95 2.21 -18.82
N SER A 554 -27.25 1.81 -17.79
CA SER A 554 -27.64 0.74 -16.85
C SER A 554 -27.65 1.19 -15.40
N GLY A 555 -27.41 2.48 -15.15
CA GLY A 555 -27.38 3.07 -13.82
C GLY A 555 -26.05 2.95 -13.09
N TYR A 556 -24.97 2.55 -13.78
CA TYR A 556 -23.63 2.51 -13.19
C TYR A 556 -22.92 3.85 -13.34
N PRO A 557 -22.06 4.23 -12.39
CA PRO A 557 -21.36 5.51 -12.45
C PRO A 557 -20.61 5.71 -13.77
N LEU A 558 -20.73 6.91 -14.33
CA LEU A 558 -20.03 7.35 -15.53
C LEU A 558 -18.60 7.77 -15.17
N VAL A 559 -17.63 7.33 -15.97
CA VAL A 559 -16.20 7.61 -15.80
C VAL A 559 -15.55 7.91 -17.15
N ASP A 560 -14.34 8.47 -17.12
CA ASP A 560 -13.49 8.72 -18.29
C ASP A 560 -14.16 9.65 -19.31
N ILE A 561 -14.69 10.75 -18.78
CA ILE A 561 -15.41 11.78 -19.55
C ILE A 561 -14.84 13.15 -19.22
N ARG A 562 -14.46 13.88 -20.26
CA ARG A 562 -14.10 15.28 -20.13
C ARG A 562 -15.29 16.16 -20.49
N VAL A 563 -15.66 17.05 -19.58
CA VAL A 563 -16.80 17.96 -19.71
C VAL A 563 -16.28 19.38 -19.83
N ARG A 564 -16.60 20.06 -20.93
CA ARG A 564 -16.24 21.46 -21.15
C ARG A 564 -17.50 22.34 -21.09
N LEU A 565 -17.48 23.32 -20.23
CA LEU A 565 -18.52 24.36 -20.21
C LEU A 565 -18.14 25.40 -21.28
N ILE A 566 -18.88 25.37 -22.41
CA ILE A 566 -18.58 26.17 -23.59
C ILE A 566 -19.53 27.37 -23.79
N GLY A 567 -20.61 27.45 -22.97
CA GLY A 567 -21.57 28.53 -23.08
C GLY A 567 -22.70 28.41 -22.07
N GLY A 568 -23.63 29.36 -22.15
CA GLY A 568 -24.80 29.44 -21.32
C GLY A 568 -25.36 30.85 -21.37
N SER A 569 -26.33 31.16 -20.49
CA SER A 569 -26.82 32.53 -20.31
C SER A 569 -27.21 32.74 -18.86
N TYR A 570 -27.16 34.00 -18.45
CA TYR A 570 -27.49 34.48 -17.11
C TYR A 570 -28.68 35.45 -17.19
N ARG A 571 -29.58 35.38 -16.21
CA ARG A 571 -30.66 36.37 -16.03
C ARG A 571 -30.63 36.87 -14.59
N GLU A 572 -30.41 38.18 -14.45
CA GLU A 572 -30.38 38.83 -13.14
C GLU A 572 -31.73 38.70 -12.42
N GLY A 573 -31.71 38.33 -11.15
CA GLY A 573 -32.93 38.16 -10.33
C GLY A 573 -33.69 36.83 -10.53
N GLU A 574 -33.42 36.06 -11.59
CA GLU A 574 -34.01 34.75 -11.86
C GLU A 574 -33.00 33.60 -11.72
N ALA A 575 -31.71 33.86 -11.92
CA ALA A 575 -30.67 32.87 -11.81
C ALA A 575 -30.57 32.31 -10.38
N SER A 576 -30.37 30.98 -10.26
CA SER A 576 -30.18 30.34 -8.96
C SER A 576 -29.21 29.20 -9.03
N VAL A 577 -28.46 28.98 -7.93
CA VAL A 577 -27.50 27.88 -7.75
C VAL A 577 -28.19 26.54 -8.06
N LEU A 578 -29.39 26.32 -7.54
CA LEU A 578 -30.13 25.08 -7.76
C LEU A 578 -30.50 24.88 -9.25
N ALA A 579 -30.88 25.93 -9.96
CA ALA A 579 -31.27 25.85 -11.39
C ALA A 579 -30.05 25.49 -12.26
N TYR A 580 -28.88 26.08 -12.01
CA TYR A 580 -27.66 25.73 -12.73
C TYR A 580 -27.21 24.30 -12.42
N LYS A 581 -27.29 23.84 -11.16
CA LYS A 581 -27.02 22.49 -10.77
C LYS A 581 -27.89 21.48 -11.53
N ILE A 582 -29.21 21.72 -11.57
CA ILE A 582 -30.18 20.85 -12.28
C ILE A 582 -29.95 20.90 -13.80
N ALA A 583 -29.72 22.09 -14.37
CA ALA A 583 -29.48 22.24 -15.80
C ALA A 583 -28.22 21.50 -16.24
N ALA A 584 -27.13 21.61 -15.46
CA ALA A 584 -25.86 20.95 -15.72
C ALA A 584 -25.97 19.43 -15.60
N GLY A 585 -26.56 18.91 -14.54
CA GLY A 585 -26.76 17.47 -14.35
C GLY A 585 -27.63 16.85 -15.44
N SER A 586 -28.73 17.55 -15.83
CA SER A 586 -29.60 17.12 -16.94
C SER A 586 -28.88 17.17 -18.28
N ALA A 587 -28.13 18.24 -18.57
CA ALA A 587 -27.31 18.35 -19.78
C ALA A 587 -26.28 17.22 -19.87
N PHE A 588 -25.60 16.94 -18.78
CA PHE A 588 -24.59 15.85 -18.71
C PHE A 588 -25.24 14.48 -19.00
N LYS A 589 -26.34 14.15 -18.32
CA LYS A 589 -27.01 12.87 -18.48
C LYS A 589 -27.56 12.67 -19.89
N ASP A 590 -28.23 13.67 -20.45
CA ASP A 590 -28.77 13.62 -21.81
C ASP A 590 -27.67 13.59 -22.89
N GLY A 591 -26.57 14.30 -22.64
CA GLY A 591 -25.42 14.31 -23.51
C GLY A 591 -24.72 12.94 -23.53
N CYS A 592 -24.50 12.32 -22.37
CA CYS A 592 -23.96 10.98 -22.26
C CYS A 592 -24.84 9.94 -22.96
N ALA A 593 -26.17 10.03 -22.83
CA ALA A 593 -27.06 9.11 -23.51
C ALA A 593 -26.99 9.20 -25.04
N LYS A 594 -26.65 10.38 -25.59
CA LYS A 594 -26.46 10.59 -27.05
C LYS A 594 -25.03 10.26 -27.53
N ALA A 595 -24.09 10.17 -26.62
CA ALA A 595 -22.66 9.96 -26.91
C ALA A 595 -22.27 8.48 -27.08
N GLU A 596 -23.20 7.59 -27.42
CA GLU A 596 -23.01 6.14 -27.53
C GLU A 596 -22.38 5.56 -26.23
N PRO A 597 -23.14 5.57 -25.13
CA PRO A 597 -22.63 5.06 -23.87
C PRO A 597 -22.39 3.55 -23.95
N ILE A 598 -21.32 3.10 -23.28
CA ILE A 598 -20.96 1.68 -23.13
C ILE A 598 -20.72 1.36 -21.66
N GLN A 599 -20.94 0.09 -21.33
CA GLN A 599 -20.60 -0.47 -20.03
C GLN A 599 -19.15 -0.93 -20.02
N LEU A 600 -18.50 -0.69 -18.89
CA LEU A 600 -17.13 -1.14 -18.60
C LEU A 600 -17.17 -2.13 -17.45
N GLU A 601 -16.32 -3.17 -17.54
CA GLU A 601 -16.09 -4.11 -16.45
C GLU A 601 -14.64 -4.03 -15.95
N PRO A 602 -14.37 -4.43 -14.69
CA PRO A 602 -13.00 -4.44 -14.16
C PRO A 602 -12.19 -5.53 -14.83
N ILE A 603 -11.04 -5.14 -15.36
CA ILE A 603 -10.03 -6.01 -15.95
C ILE A 603 -8.92 -6.19 -14.92
N MET A 604 -8.49 -7.43 -14.73
CA MET A 604 -7.41 -7.81 -13.85
C MET A 604 -6.16 -8.15 -14.65
N ASP A 605 -5.01 -7.63 -14.25
CA ASP A 605 -3.72 -8.20 -14.64
C ASP A 605 -3.50 -9.49 -13.84
N VAL A 606 -3.34 -10.61 -14.55
CA VAL A 606 -3.21 -11.95 -13.98
C VAL A 606 -1.85 -12.52 -14.36
N ASP A 607 -1.06 -12.88 -13.36
CA ASP A 607 0.22 -13.56 -13.52
C ASP A 607 0.09 -15.01 -13.04
N VAL A 608 0.36 -15.97 -13.91
CA VAL A 608 0.31 -17.40 -13.59
C VAL A 608 1.69 -18.02 -13.75
N ILE A 609 2.18 -18.66 -12.69
CA ILE A 609 3.40 -19.47 -12.74
C ILE A 609 2.99 -20.93 -12.71
N THR A 610 3.36 -21.67 -13.75
CA THR A 610 2.99 -23.08 -13.93
C THR A 610 4.17 -23.89 -14.45
N PRO A 611 4.27 -25.21 -14.14
CA PRO A 611 5.18 -26.09 -14.84
C PRO A 611 4.92 -26.06 -16.34
N SER A 612 6.00 -26.09 -17.15
CA SER A 612 5.90 -25.93 -18.62
C SER A 612 4.99 -26.96 -19.30
N GLU A 613 4.80 -28.13 -18.69
CA GLU A 613 3.89 -29.18 -19.18
C GLU A 613 2.40 -28.76 -19.15
N PHE A 614 1.99 -27.87 -18.25
CA PHE A 614 0.61 -27.36 -18.14
C PHE A 614 0.40 -26.00 -18.82
N MET A 615 1.45 -25.43 -19.42
CA MET A 615 1.38 -24.07 -20.02
C MET A 615 0.25 -23.98 -21.05
N GLY A 616 0.06 -25.03 -21.90
CA GLY A 616 -0.99 -25.07 -22.92
C GLY A 616 -2.40 -25.05 -22.31
N ASP A 617 -2.62 -25.81 -21.25
CA ASP A 617 -3.91 -25.90 -20.57
C ASP A 617 -4.27 -24.60 -19.90
N VAL A 618 -3.28 -23.94 -19.25
CA VAL A 618 -3.47 -22.63 -18.60
C VAL A 618 -3.78 -21.54 -19.62
N ILE A 619 -3.06 -21.49 -20.75
CA ILE A 619 -3.34 -20.53 -21.82
C ILE A 619 -4.75 -20.79 -22.42
N GLY A 620 -5.13 -22.04 -22.62
CA GLY A 620 -6.46 -22.41 -23.10
C GLY A 620 -7.57 -21.95 -22.12
N ASP A 621 -7.40 -22.16 -20.85
CA ASP A 621 -8.37 -21.70 -19.82
C ASP A 621 -8.47 -20.17 -19.75
N ILE A 622 -7.33 -19.46 -19.79
CA ILE A 622 -7.33 -17.98 -19.84
C ILE A 622 -8.10 -17.46 -21.05
N HIS A 623 -7.90 -18.04 -22.24
CA HIS A 623 -8.66 -17.67 -23.44
C HIS A 623 -10.15 -18.00 -23.31
N ALA A 624 -10.51 -19.16 -22.74
CA ALA A 624 -11.91 -19.52 -22.48
C ALA A 624 -12.60 -18.49 -21.53
N ARG A 625 -11.82 -17.85 -20.67
CA ARG A 625 -12.25 -16.75 -19.76
C ARG A 625 -12.21 -15.37 -20.39
N ARG A 626 -12.08 -15.27 -21.71
CA ARG A 626 -11.92 -14.01 -22.47
C ARG A 626 -10.67 -13.21 -22.06
N GLY A 627 -9.65 -13.91 -21.54
CA GLY A 627 -8.38 -13.31 -21.20
C GLY A 627 -7.52 -13.04 -22.41
N GLU A 628 -6.83 -11.91 -22.40
CA GLU A 628 -5.87 -11.50 -23.41
C GLU A 628 -4.45 -11.75 -22.87
N ILE A 629 -3.72 -12.67 -23.50
CA ILE A 629 -2.34 -12.97 -23.12
C ILE A 629 -1.44 -11.80 -23.51
N GLN A 630 -0.75 -11.24 -22.53
CA GLN A 630 0.19 -10.15 -22.72
C GLN A 630 1.63 -10.65 -22.96
N ALA A 631 2.03 -11.69 -22.22
CA ALA A 631 3.36 -12.28 -22.35
C ALA A 631 3.36 -13.74 -21.86
N VAL A 632 4.24 -14.54 -22.44
CA VAL A 632 4.56 -15.90 -21.98
C VAL A 632 6.08 -16.01 -21.92
N THR A 633 6.62 -16.23 -20.72
CA THR A 633 8.07 -16.29 -20.48
C THR A 633 8.45 -17.66 -19.93
N PRO A 634 9.07 -18.54 -20.74
CA PRO A 634 9.60 -19.80 -20.25
C PRO A 634 10.82 -19.60 -19.36
N LYS A 635 10.86 -20.28 -18.20
CA LYS A 635 11.97 -20.23 -17.23
C LYS A 635 12.37 -21.65 -16.81
N GLY A 636 13.15 -22.31 -17.65
CA GLY A 636 13.57 -23.70 -17.40
C GLY A 636 12.35 -24.64 -17.38
N SER A 637 12.04 -25.26 -16.24
CA SER A 637 10.93 -26.21 -16.09
C SER A 637 9.57 -25.55 -15.79
N ILE A 638 9.56 -24.22 -15.60
CA ILE A 638 8.34 -23.44 -15.34
C ILE A 638 8.10 -22.41 -16.44
N SER A 639 6.86 -21.99 -16.61
CA SER A 639 6.44 -20.91 -17.48
C SER A 639 5.65 -19.88 -16.72
N GLU A 640 5.90 -18.62 -17.00
CA GLU A 640 5.16 -17.48 -16.48
C GLU A 640 4.28 -16.93 -17.58
N ILE A 641 3.00 -16.78 -17.29
CA ILE A 641 1.97 -16.31 -18.23
C ILE A 641 1.37 -15.04 -17.62
N ARG A 642 1.50 -13.91 -18.34
CA ARG A 642 0.82 -12.65 -18.01
C ARG A 642 -0.38 -12.48 -18.92
N ALA A 643 -1.53 -12.17 -18.34
CA ALA A 643 -2.77 -11.99 -19.08
C ALA A 643 -3.64 -10.90 -18.45
N ARG A 644 -4.50 -10.30 -19.27
CA ARG A 644 -5.60 -9.42 -18.82
C ARG A 644 -6.90 -10.15 -18.93
N VAL A 645 -7.60 -10.29 -17.83
CA VAL A 645 -8.81 -11.12 -17.75
C VAL A 645 -9.92 -10.32 -17.03
N PRO A 646 -11.17 -10.36 -17.57
CA PRO A 646 -12.30 -9.77 -16.87
C PRO A 646 -12.52 -10.43 -15.51
N LEU A 647 -12.69 -9.62 -14.45
CA LEU A 647 -12.84 -10.13 -13.07
C LEU A 647 -13.98 -11.14 -12.95
N LYS A 648 -15.10 -10.91 -13.64
CA LYS A 648 -16.25 -11.84 -13.64
C LYS A 648 -15.87 -13.26 -14.07
N ALA A 649 -14.92 -13.39 -14.98
CA ALA A 649 -14.46 -14.68 -15.47
C ALA A 649 -13.46 -15.37 -14.54
N LEU A 650 -12.94 -14.66 -13.54
CA LEU A 650 -11.97 -15.17 -12.57
C LEU A 650 -12.60 -15.75 -11.30
N PHE A 651 -13.91 -15.63 -11.13
CA PHE A 651 -14.58 -16.29 -9.99
C PHE A 651 -14.37 -17.81 -10.05
N GLY A 652 -13.85 -18.37 -8.95
CA GLY A 652 -13.49 -19.78 -8.86
C GLY A 652 -12.19 -20.19 -9.56
N TYR A 653 -11.47 -19.28 -10.21
CA TYR A 653 -10.25 -19.57 -10.96
C TYR A 653 -9.17 -20.30 -10.14
N SER A 654 -9.01 -19.99 -8.87
CA SER A 654 -8.07 -20.69 -7.97
C SER A 654 -8.31 -22.20 -7.93
N THR A 655 -9.57 -22.62 -7.87
CA THR A 655 -9.96 -24.04 -7.81
C THR A 655 -9.72 -24.71 -9.16
N ASP A 656 -10.11 -24.03 -10.23
CA ASP A 656 -9.97 -24.57 -11.59
C ASP A 656 -8.51 -24.70 -11.99
N LEU A 657 -7.67 -23.69 -11.69
CA LEU A 657 -6.23 -23.72 -11.94
C LEU A 657 -5.54 -24.86 -11.15
N ARG A 658 -5.89 -25.03 -9.86
CA ARG A 658 -5.35 -26.14 -9.06
C ARG A 658 -5.74 -27.50 -9.64
N SER A 659 -6.97 -27.66 -10.09
CA SER A 659 -7.44 -28.90 -10.72
C SER A 659 -6.70 -29.17 -12.04
N ALA A 660 -6.56 -28.17 -12.89
CA ALA A 660 -5.89 -28.30 -14.18
C ALA A 660 -4.39 -28.59 -14.05
N THR A 661 -3.73 -28.11 -12.99
CA THR A 661 -2.29 -28.18 -12.81
C THR A 661 -1.85 -29.10 -11.66
N GLN A 662 -2.76 -29.94 -11.15
CA GLN A 662 -2.52 -30.84 -10.02
C GLN A 662 -1.98 -30.12 -8.77
N GLY A 663 -2.43 -28.89 -8.55
CA GLY A 663 -2.00 -28.04 -7.45
C GLY A 663 -0.60 -27.41 -7.58
N ARG A 664 0.04 -27.54 -8.75
CA ARG A 664 1.43 -27.10 -8.98
C ARG A 664 1.56 -25.69 -9.58
N ALA A 665 0.46 -25.09 -10.05
CA ALA A 665 0.46 -23.70 -10.47
C ALA A 665 0.04 -22.76 -9.33
N VAL A 666 0.60 -21.58 -9.35
CA VAL A 666 0.19 -20.45 -8.51
C VAL A 666 -0.16 -19.27 -9.39
N PHE A 667 -1.07 -18.43 -8.93
CA PHE A 667 -1.41 -17.21 -9.64
C PHE A 667 -1.53 -16.05 -8.67
N SER A 668 -1.36 -14.85 -9.22
CA SER A 668 -1.73 -13.60 -8.58
C SER A 668 -2.56 -12.78 -9.55
N MET A 669 -3.39 -11.89 -9.02
CA MET A 669 -4.16 -10.96 -9.83
C MET A 669 -4.20 -9.61 -9.12
N GLN A 670 -4.20 -8.52 -9.92
CA GLN A 670 -4.38 -7.17 -9.42
C GLN A 670 -5.31 -6.40 -10.35
N PHE A 671 -6.01 -5.42 -9.80
CA PHE A 671 -6.84 -4.55 -10.60
C PHE A 671 -5.99 -3.73 -11.57
N PHE A 672 -6.34 -3.77 -12.86
CA PHE A 672 -5.67 -2.99 -13.89
C PHE A 672 -6.47 -1.71 -14.18
N ARG A 673 -7.69 -1.83 -14.70
CA ARG A 673 -8.59 -0.71 -15.01
C ARG A 673 -9.99 -1.22 -15.34
N PHE A 674 -10.95 -0.32 -15.45
CA PHE A 674 -12.23 -0.60 -16.11
C PHE A 674 -12.08 -0.48 -17.61
N ASP A 675 -12.54 -1.49 -18.37
CA ASP A 675 -12.49 -1.46 -19.83
C ASP A 675 -13.67 -2.23 -20.45
N LYS A 676 -13.82 -2.06 -21.76
CA LYS A 676 -14.80 -2.79 -22.54
C LYS A 676 -14.29 -4.21 -22.80
N THR A 677 -15.12 -5.22 -22.66
CA THR A 677 -14.85 -6.63 -23.00
C THR A 677 -15.51 -7.05 -24.28
#